data_98e143c3fdb0a21441914184c38e61da
#
_entry.id   98e143c3fdb0a21441914184c38e61da
#
_cell.length_a   1.000
_cell.length_b   1.000
_cell.length_c   1.000
_cell.angle_alpha   90.00
_cell.angle_beta   90.00
_cell.angle_gamma   90.00
#
_symmetry.space_group_name_H-M   'P 1'
#
loop_
_entity.id
_entity.type
_entity.pdbx_description
1 polymer ?
#
loop_
_entity_poly.entity_id
_entity_poly.type
_entity_poly.pdbx_seq_one_letter_code
_entity_poly.pdbx_strand_id
1 'polypeptide(L)'
;MSTIITKRQFPHYHKYTMDLAGRPLTLEVGKLAELANAAVMVGYGDTRVLCCVTAAPRPRDGIDFFPLSVDFEEKMYAVGRIPGSFNRREGRPGEKGILTSRVIDRPIRPLFPYDFRNDVSVMCTVMAVDHDCSPEIAALIGTSAALAISDIPWNGPVAALKVGLVDGKLVFNPDSEQRKVSDLDVTVVSTGKKVVMIEAGANEVPNDVMFEAIKQAHEENQKQIALINQMVAEIGKPKFDYPHADFNYELFNKITADFMDEAKAAMDTDDKNVREQRWNAMIEKWHEKYLEEYPNMDQYLEEITYKFQKMIVKKWLLEGHRVDGRQKNEIRPLDAEVGVLPRVHGSGLFTRGQTQVLSVCTLDTLSANQKLDTIWEETEKRYMHHYNFPGYSVGEAKPARSPGRREIGHGALAERALLPVIPPVEEFPYAIRVVSEVVSSNGSTSQGSICGSTLALMDAGVPIKAPVAGISCGLIQDDDGSFTTFIDIQGVEDFHGEMDFKVAGTKKGITAIQMDLKNDGLTMEIIKNALDITYDARCQILDQVMLPCIAEPRAEVSKYAPKMVTMHIDPDKIRDVIGKGGSVIQKIVAESGAKIDIDDDGTIHIASPDAESCEKAKKCIDDIVFVPEVGQLYYGRVVRLMTFGAFVELAPGKDGLVHISKLADKRIEKVEDACKIGDMMWVKVTEIDEKGRVNLSYKDALRELENNPGLKK
;
A
#
# COMPACT_ATOMS: atom_id res chain seq x y z
N MET A 1 24.59 -50.01 27.05
CA MET A 1 25.16 -49.05 26.11
C MET A 1 24.10 -48.48 25.24
N SER A 2 23.93 -47.17 25.15
CA SER A 2 22.97 -46.56 24.22
C SER A 2 23.52 -46.65 22.79
N THR A 3 22.68 -47.16 21.89
CA THR A 3 23.06 -47.23 20.45
C THR A 3 22.63 -45.93 19.79
N ILE A 4 23.56 -45.24 19.15
CA ILE A 4 23.29 -44.03 18.36
C ILE A 4 23.07 -44.43 16.91
N ILE A 5 21.88 -44.15 16.36
CA ILE A 5 21.58 -44.26 14.93
C ILE A 5 22.05 -42.96 14.26
N THR A 6 23.10 -43.01 13.49
CA THR A 6 23.74 -41.83 12.88
C THR A 6 23.14 -41.41 11.54
N LYS A 7 22.23 -42.20 10.97
CA LYS A 7 21.62 -41.91 9.65
C LYS A 7 20.14 -42.28 9.66
N ARG A 8 19.26 -41.24 9.60
CA ARG A 8 17.82 -41.44 9.40
C ARG A 8 17.53 -41.65 7.91
N GLN A 9 16.71 -42.65 7.61
CA GLN A 9 16.13 -42.82 6.26
C GLN A 9 14.79 -42.06 6.18
N PHE A 10 14.51 -41.49 5.01
CA PHE A 10 13.25 -40.81 4.70
C PHE A 10 12.53 -41.60 3.58
N PRO A 11 11.82 -42.70 3.90
CA PRO A 11 11.21 -43.59 2.91
C PRO A 11 10.09 -42.94 2.10
N HIS A 12 9.52 -41.85 2.65
CA HIS A 12 8.41 -41.10 2.03
C HIS A 12 8.89 -39.78 1.42
N TYR A 13 10.19 -39.62 1.18
CA TYR A 13 10.71 -38.44 0.51
C TYR A 13 10.41 -38.49 -0.98
N HIS A 14 9.71 -37.46 -1.47
CA HIS A 14 9.42 -37.25 -2.87
C HIS A 14 9.86 -35.84 -3.28
N LYS A 15 10.31 -35.71 -4.53
CA LYS A 15 10.70 -34.41 -5.11
C LYS A 15 10.09 -34.29 -6.50
N TYR A 16 9.33 -33.23 -6.72
CA TYR A 16 8.73 -32.87 -8.00
C TYR A 16 9.36 -31.59 -8.51
N THR A 17 9.55 -31.50 -9.82
CA THR A 17 10.20 -30.34 -10.44
C THR A 17 9.48 -29.95 -11.72
N MET A 18 9.41 -28.64 -11.99
CA MET A 18 9.00 -28.07 -13.26
C MET A 18 9.73 -26.77 -13.53
N ASP A 19 9.69 -26.30 -14.76
CA ASP A 19 10.03 -24.92 -15.10
C ASP A 19 8.84 -24.01 -14.82
N LEU A 20 9.07 -22.92 -14.10
CA LEU A 20 8.08 -21.86 -13.86
C LEU A 20 8.67 -20.52 -14.29
N ALA A 21 8.18 -19.99 -15.41
CA ALA A 21 8.65 -18.73 -15.97
C ALA A 21 10.18 -18.70 -16.19
N GLY A 22 10.75 -19.77 -16.72
CA GLY A 22 12.19 -19.90 -17.00
C GLY A 22 13.08 -20.22 -15.80
N ARG A 23 12.50 -20.52 -14.63
CA ARG A 23 13.23 -20.84 -13.40
C ARG A 23 12.73 -22.14 -12.77
N PRO A 24 13.64 -22.94 -12.13
CA PRO A 24 13.25 -24.20 -11.56
C PRO A 24 12.36 -24.02 -10.33
N LEU A 25 11.17 -24.65 -10.36
CA LEU A 25 10.29 -24.83 -9.21
C LEU A 25 10.45 -26.27 -8.72
N THR A 26 10.66 -26.47 -7.42
CA THR A 26 10.75 -27.77 -6.77
C THR A 26 9.79 -27.87 -5.60
N LEU A 27 9.12 -29.03 -5.46
CA LEU A 27 8.23 -29.35 -4.35
C LEU A 27 8.76 -30.62 -3.68
N GLU A 28 9.24 -30.50 -2.43
CA GLU A 28 9.80 -31.61 -1.65
C GLU A 28 8.90 -31.97 -0.48
N VAL A 29 8.60 -33.25 -0.32
CA VAL A 29 7.67 -33.78 0.70
C VAL A 29 8.31 -34.94 1.45
N GLY A 30 7.91 -35.18 2.69
CA GLY A 30 8.26 -36.37 3.47
C GLY A 30 9.60 -36.32 4.21
N LYS A 31 10.22 -35.11 4.32
CA LYS A 31 11.49 -34.91 5.04
C LYS A 31 11.35 -33.99 6.25
N LEU A 32 10.52 -32.98 6.18
CA LEU A 32 10.34 -31.96 7.22
C LEU A 32 8.91 -31.97 7.73
N ALA A 33 8.73 -31.52 8.98
CA ALA A 33 7.44 -31.32 9.63
C ALA A 33 6.47 -32.52 9.54
N GLU A 34 6.96 -33.73 9.84
CA GLU A 34 6.22 -35.00 9.74
C GLU A 34 4.93 -35.07 10.58
N LEU A 35 4.80 -34.23 11.61
CA LEU A 35 3.61 -34.21 12.49
C LEU A 35 2.47 -33.33 11.94
N ALA A 36 2.72 -32.53 10.91
CA ALA A 36 1.66 -31.81 10.22
C ALA A 36 0.83 -32.78 9.34
N ASN A 37 -0.44 -32.42 9.04
CA ASN A 37 -1.26 -33.19 8.10
C ASN A 37 -0.55 -33.32 6.74
N ALA A 38 0.09 -32.24 6.28
CA ALA A 38 1.09 -32.25 5.21
C ALA A 38 2.06 -31.07 5.34
N ALA A 39 3.26 -31.25 4.77
CA ALA A 39 4.27 -30.21 4.67
C ALA A 39 4.98 -30.30 3.32
N VAL A 40 5.18 -29.14 2.68
CA VAL A 40 5.89 -29.00 1.41
C VAL A 40 6.99 -27.96 1.57
N MET A 41 8.25 -28.37 1.29
CA MET A 41 9.34 -27.43 1.10
C MET A 41 9.35 -27.01 -0.37
N VAL A 42 9.03 -25.75 -0.62
CA VAL A 42 9.08 -25.18 -1.96
C VAL A 42 10.44 -24.57 -2.21
N GLY A 43 11.02 -24.92 -3.34
CA GLY A 43 12.18 -24.22 -3.91
C GLY A 43 11.77 -23.54 -5.21
N TYR A 44 11.97 -22.24 -5.32
CA TYR A 44 11.80 -21.48 -6.55
C TYR A 44 13.07 -20.65 -6.77
N GLY A 45 13.87 -21.01 -7.77
CA GLY A 45 15.28 -20.58 -7.80
C GLY A 45 15.97 -20.94 -6.49
N ASP A 46 16.60 -19.96 -5.84
CA ASP A 46 17.21 -20.12 -4.51
C ASP A 46 16.26 -19.75 -3.35
N THR A 47 15.06 -19.27 -3.62
CA THR A 47 14.03 -19.08 -2.59
C THR A 47 13.58 -20.43 -2.01
N ARG A 48 13.42 -20.50 -0.68
CA ARG A 48 12.94 -21.67 0.05
C ARG A 48 11.83 -21.25 1.02
N VAL A 49 10.66 -21.88 0.87
CA VAL A 49 9.51 -21.66 1.76
C VAL A 49 8.98 -23.01 2.25
N LEU A 50 8.91 -23.19 3.55
CA LEU A 50 8.28 -24.35 4.16
C LEU A 50 6.79 -24.03 4.42
N CYS A 51 5.90 -24.75 3.73
CA CYS A 51 4.45 -24.63 3.87
C CYS A 51 3.91 -25.84 4.64
N CYS A 52 3.37 -25.62 5.83
CA CYS A 52 2.77 -26.65 6.69
C CYS A 52 1.28 -26.42 6.81
N VAL A 53 0.49 -27.48 6.71
CA VAL A 53 -0.96 -27.45 6.95
C VAL A 53 -1.33 -28.43 8.06
N THR A 54 -2.15 -27.98 9.00
CA THR A 54 -2.57 -28.76 10.16
C THR A 54 -4.04 -28.47 10.44
N ALA A 55 -4.83 -29.52 10.69
CA ALA A 55 -6.23 -29.42 11.09
C ALA A 55 -6.47 -30.07 12.44
N ALA A 56 -7.33 -29.47 13.26
CA ALA A 56 -7.83 -30.10 14.46
C ALA A 56 -8.71 -31.31 14.09
N PRO A 57 -8.69 -32.41 14.87
CA PRO A 57 -9.48 -33.62 14.56
C PRO A 57 -10.99 -33.40 14.74
N ARG A 58 -11.40 -32.37 15.49
CA ARG A 58 -12.80 -32.01 15.77
C ARG A 58 -12.96 -30.51 15.88
N PRO A 59 -14.13 -29.95 15.52
CA PRO A 59 -14.42 -28.54 15.77
C PRO A 59 -14.50 -28.26 17.28
N ARG A 60 -14.30 -26.98 17.63
CA ARG A 60 -14.54 -26.50 19.01
C ARG A 60 -16.04 -26.44 19.30
N ASP A 61 -16.43 -26.67 20.55
CA ASP A 61 -17.83 -26.58 20.94
C ASP A 61 -18.38 -25.16 20.72
N GLY A 62 -19.57 -25.07 20.13
CA GLY A 62 -20.28 -23.81 19.90
C GLY A 62 -19.69 -22.90 18.80
N ILE A 63 -18.82 -23.42 17.94
CA ILE A 63 -18.29 -22.65 16.81
C ILE A 63 -19.26 -22.66 15.62
N ASP A 64 -19.56 -21.47 15.11
CA ASP A 64 -20.53 -21.23 14.02
C ASP A 64 -19.86 -20.82 12.70
N PHE A 65 -18.54 -20.57 12.72
CA PHE A 65 -17.76 -20.18 11.54
C PHE A 65 -16.58 -21.12 11.27
N PHE A 66 -15.98 -21.03 10.09
CA PHE A 66 -14.77 -21.78 9.71
C PHE A 66 -13.51 -21.07 10.22
N PRO A 67 -12.80 -21.65 11.21
CA PRO A 67 -11.62 -21.03 11.81
C PRO A 67 -10.34 -21.38 11.03
N LEU A 68 -10.11 -20.74 9.89
CA LEU A 68 -8.86 -20.83 9.11
C LEU A 68 -7.89 -19.74 9.56
N SER A 69 -6.69 -20.13 9.99
CA SER A 69 -5.56 -19.25 10.24
C SER A 69 -4.50 -19.45 9.15
N VAL A 70 -4.08 -18.37 8.51
CA VAL A 70 -2.99 -18.37 7.55
C VAL A 70 -1.93 -17.38 8.04
N ASP A 71 -0.70 -17.86 8.21
CA ASP A 71 0.43 -17.08 8.68
C ASP A 71 1.62 -17.21 7.71
N PHE A 72 2.15 -16.07 7.31
CA PHE A 72 3.35 -15.96 6.48
C PHE A 72 4.45 -15.35 7.34
N GLU A 73 5.44 -16.16 7.66
CA GLU A 73 6.51 -15.85 8.60
C GLU A 73 7.77 -15.42 7.85
N GLU A 74 8.06 -14.12 7.91
CA GLU A 74 9.29 -13.53 7.39
C GLU A 74 10.41 -13.71 8.38
N LYS A 75 11.47 -14.44 8.00
CA LYS A 75 12.65 -14.68 8.83
C LYS A 75 13.85 -13.90 8.28
N MET A 76 14.41 -12.99 9.06
CA MET A 76 15.54 -12.16 8.64
C MET A 76 16.78 -12.95 8.25
N TYR A 77 16.96 -14.15 8.82
CA TYR A 77 18.04 -15.05 8.38
C TYR A 77 17.90 -15.50 6.92
N ALA A 78 16.69 -15.45 6.35
CA ALA A 78 16.45 -15.80 4.95
C ALA A 78 17.16 -14.87 3.96
N VAL A 79 17.51 -13.67 4.39
CA VAL A 79 18.31 -12.67 3.66
C VAL A 79 19.66 -12.38 4.35
N GLY A 80 20.12 -13.29 5.24
CA GLY A 80 21.41 -13.18 5.91
C GLY A 80 21.50 -12.03 6.93
N ARG A 81 20.37 -11.55 7.48
CA ARG A 81 20.33 -10.41 8.39
C ARG A 81 19.88 -10.81 9.80
N ILE A 82 20.30 -10.04 10.80
CA ILE A 82 19.79 -10.10 12.17
C ILE A 82 18.71 -9.01 12.27
N PRO A 83 17.53 -9.30 12.91
CA PRO A 83 16.49 -8.30 13.08
C PRO A 83 16.97 -7.01 13.74
N GLY A 84 16.55 -5.85 13.22
CA GLY A 84 16.91 -4.53 13.72
C GLY A 84 16.28 -4.17 15.08
N SER A 85 15.26 -4.93 15.54
CA SER A 85 14.59 -4.71 16.81
C SER A 85 15.53 -4.81 18.02
N PHE A 86 15.17 -4.19 19.15
CA PHE A 86 15.98 -4.22 20.39
C PHE A 86 16.32 -5.65 20.83
N ASN A 87 15.37 -6.56 20.78
CA ASN A 87 15.55 -7.97 21.17
C ASN A 87 16.26 -8.82 20.11
N ARG A 88 16.61 -8.25 18.95
CA ARG A 88 17.24 -8.97 17.83
C ARG A 88 16.47 -10.23 17.42
N ARG A 89 15.16 -10.17 17.53
CA ARG A 89 14.24 -11.26 17.19
C ARG A 89 13.05 -10.71 16.40
N GLU A 90 12.53 -11.50 15.47
CA GLU A 90 11.28 -11.19 14.78
C GLU A 90 10.15 -11.05 15.81
N GLY A 91 9.34 -10.01 15.66
CA GLY A 91 8.18 -9.75 16.49
C GLY A 91 6.89 -10.28 15.86
N ARG A 92 5.82 -9.47 15.92
CA ARG A 92 4.59 -9.74 15.16
C ARG A 92 4.87 -9.58 13.68
N PRO A 93 4.13 -10.31 12.80
CA PRO A 93 4.25 -10.13 11.35
C PRO A 93 4.13 -8.65 10.96
N GLY A 94 5.04 -8.20 10.10
CA GLY A 94 4.97 -6.87 9.51
C GLY A 94 3.78 -6.73 8.55
N GLU A 95 3.55 -5.51 8.06
CA GLU A 95 2.46 -5.22 7.10
C GLU A 95 2.50 -6.15 5.89
N LYS A 96 3.67 -6.33 5.26
CA LYS A 96 3.84 -7.19 4.09
C LYS A 96 3.51 -8.66 4.39
N GLY A 97 3.96 -9.19 5.54
CA GLY A 97 3.64 -10.56 5.96
C GLY A 97 2.14 -10.76 6.20
N ILE A 98 1.45 -9.76 6.79
CA ILE A 98 -0.01 -9.77 6.95
C ILE A 98 -0.72 -9.75 5.59
N LEU A 99 -0.27 -8.92 4.66
CA LEU A 99 -0.84 -8.84 3.30
C LEU A 99 -0.64 -10.13 2.55
N THR A 100 0.54 -10.73 2.60
CA THR A 100 0.83 -12.03 1.98
C THR A 100 -0.03 -13.14 2.57
N SER A 101 -0.21 -13.16 3.90
CA SER A 101 -1.14 -14.11 4.56
C SER A 101 -2.55 -13.98 4.00
N ARG A 102 -3.04 -12.77 3.74
CA ARG A 102 -4.36 -12.52 3.14
C ARG A 102 -4.43 -12.96 1.67
N VAL A 103 -3.36 -12.75 0.90
CA VAL A 103 -3.24 -13.21 -0.50
C VAL A 103 -3.31 -14.74 -0.57
N ILE A 104 -2.77 -15.46 0.43
CA ILE A 104 -2.85 -16.92 0.52
C ILE A 104 -4.24 -17.38 1.01
N ASP A 105 -4.82 -16.72 2.01
CA ASP A 105 -6.12 -17.07 2.60
C ASP A 105 -7.28 -17.00 1.57
N ARG A 106 -7.35 -15.89 0.81
CA ARG A 106 -8.47 -15.62 -0.11
C ARG A 106 -8.75 -16.73 -1.13
N PRO A 107 -7.77 -17.25 -1.88
CA PRO A 107 -8.04 -18.28 -2.90
C PRO A 107 -8.29 -19.67 -2.31
N ILE A 108 -7.84 -19.96 -1.08
CA ILE A 108 -7.99 -21.27 -0.50
C ILE A 108 -9.27 -21.42 0.34
N ARG A 109 -9.71 -20.35 1.02
CA ARG A 109 -10.85 -20.37 1.94
C ARG A 109 -12.18 -20.80 1.28
N PRO A 110 -12.57 -20.28 0.10
CA PRO A 110 -13.82 -20.66 -0.55
C PRO A 110 -13.87 -22.11 -1.03
N LEU A 111 -12.73 -22.80 -1.09
CA LEU A 111 -12.62 -24.16 -1.57
C LEU A 111 -12.73 -25.21 -0.45
N PHE A 112 -12.85 -24.79 0.82
CA PHE A 112 -13.26 -25.69 1.90
C PHE A 112 -14.76 -25.93 1.85
N PRO A 113 -15.24 -27.12 2.30
CA PRO A 113 -16.66 -27.37 2.39
C PRO A 113 -17.36 -26.31 3.26
N TYR A 114 -18.56 -25.89 2.85
CA TYR A 114 -19.31 -24.81 3.50
C TYR A 114 -19.58 -25.07 5.00
N ASP A 115 -19.82 -26.31 5.37
CA ASP A 115 -20.14 -26.77 6.72
C ASP A 115 -18.92 -27.24 7.53
N PHE A 116 -17.71 -27.09 6.99
CA PHE A 116 -16.46 -27.44 7.68
C PHE A 116 -16.16 -26.44 8.80
N ARG A 117 -16.00 -26.94 10.05
CA ARG A 117 -15.80 -26.10 11.25
C ARG A 117 -14.56 -26.47 12.07
N ASN A 118 -13.76 -27.44 11.65
CA ASN A 118 -12.51 -27.77 12.32
C ASN A 118 -11.51 -26.61 12.17
N ASP A 119 -10.71 -26.35 13.21
CA ASP A 119 -9.60 -25.39 13.12
C ASP A 119 -8.59 -25.87 12.07
N VAL A 120 -8.20 -24.98 11.15
CA VAL A 120 -7.14 -25.22 10.18
C VAL A 120 -6.08 -24.12 10.31
N SER A 121 -4.83 -24.54 10.41
CA SER A 121 -3.67 -23.66 10.40
C SER A 121 -2.82 -23.94 9.18
N VAL A 122 -2.54 -22.86 8.43
CA VAL A 122 -1.57 -22.83 7.33
C VAL A 122 -0.43 -21.94 7.75
N MET A 123 0.77 -22.49 7.83
CA MET A 123 1.98 -21.74 8.19
C MET A 123 3.01 -21.82 7.08
N CYS A 124 3.36 -20.68 6.51
CA CYS A 124 4.40 -20.53 5.49
C CYS A 124 5.60 -19.83 6.10
N THR A 125 6.72 -20.54 6.25
CA THR A 125 7.96 -19.99 6.81
C THR A 125 8.97 -19.75 5.68
N VAL A 126 9.36 -18.51 5.48
CA VAL A 126 10.39 -18.13 4.50
C VAL A 126 11.76 -18.42 5.09
N MET A 127 12.52 -19.33 4.46
CA MET A 127 13.81 -19.81 4.96
C MET A 127 15.01 -19.33 4.16
N ALA A 128 14.81 -18.98 2.88
CA ALA A 128 15.80 -18.32 2.03
C ALA A 128 15.07 -17.49 0.97
N VAL A 129 15.64 -16.36 0.58
CA VAL A 129 15.07 -15.45 -0.43
C VAL A 129 16.11 -15.21 -1.52
N ASP A 130 15.67 -15.49 -2.73
CA ASP A 130 16.22 -15.01 -3.98
C ASP A 130 15.26 -13.93 -4.49
N HIS A 131 15.72 -12.69 -4.58
CA HIS A 131 14.86 -11.57 -4.95
C HIS A 131 14.24 -11.69 -6.35
N ASP A 132 14.84 -12.51 -7.24
CA ASP A 132 14.24 -12.81 -8.54
C ASP A 132 13.11 -13.83 -8.49
N CYS A 133 12.95 -14.51 -7.36
CA CYS A 133 12.01 -15.62 -7.16
C CYS A 133 11.10 -15.33 -5.97
N SER A 134 9.90 -14.80 -6.21
CA SER A 134 8.97 -14.34 -5.18
C SER A 134 8.63 -15.43 -4.13
N PRO A 135 8.89 -15.19 -2.83
CA PRO A 135 8.46 -16.10 -1.77
C PRO A 135 6.94 -16.15 -1.60
N GLU A 136 6.19 -15.13 -2.03
CA GLU A 136 4.71 -15.12 -2.02
C GLU A 136 4.15 -16.18 -2.97
N ILE A 137 4.67 -16.24 -4.21
CA ILE A 137 4.26 -17.23 -5.20
C ILE A 137 4.67 -18.64 -4.74
N ALA A 138 5.87 -18.80 -4.19
CA ALA A 138 6.31 -20.08 -3.61
C ALA A 138 5.38 -20.53 -2.47
N ALA A 139 4.98 -19.62 -1.57
CA ALA A 139 4.06 -19.92 -0.47
C ALA A 139 2.66 -20.32 -0.94
N LEU A 140 2.11 -19.63 -1.96
CA LEU A 140 0.82 -19.98 -2.56
C LEU A 140 0.83 -21.38 -3.17
N ILE A 141 1.84 -21.69 -3.98
CA ILE A 141 1.99 -23.01 -4.61
C ILE A 141 2.19 -24.09 -3.56
N GLY A 142 3.04 -23.84 -2.56
CA GLY A 142 3.32 -24.79 -1.49
C GLY A 142 2.11 -25.06 -0.59
N THR A 143 1.33 -24.03 -0.28
CA THR A 143 0.08 -24.14 0.47
C THR A 143 -0.94 -25.00 -0.29
N SER A 144 -1.11 -24.70 -1.58
CA SER A 144 -1.99 -25.48 -2.46
C SER A 144 -1.58 -26.94 -2.53
N ALA A 145 -0.31 -27.22 -2.76
CA ALA A 145 0.23 -28.58 -2.81
C ALA A 145 0.04 -29.29 -1.47
N ALA A 146 0.34 -28.63 -0.34
CA ALA A 146 0.21 -29.21 0.99
C ALA A 146 -1.27 -29.56 1.33
N LEU A 147 -2.21 -28.64 1.07
CA LEU A 147 -3.65 -28.90 1.26
C LEU A 147 -4.13 -30.03 0.34
N ALA A 148 -3.71 -30.05 -0.92
CA ALA A 148 -4.15 -31.05 -1.89
C ALA A 148 -3.73 -32.46 -1.50
N ILE A 149 -2.44 -32.66 -1.09
CA ILE A 149 -1.92 -33.99 -0.70
C ILE A 149 -2.28 -34.38 0.74
N SER A 150 -2.75 -33.44 1.59
CA SER A 150 -3.15 -33.74 2.97
C SER A 150 -4.45 -34.54 3.03
N ASP A 151 -4.79 -35.01 4.22
CA ASP A 151 -6.08 -35.62 4.53
C ASP A 151 -7.16 -34.59 4.87
N ILE A 152 -6.86 -33.29 4.86
CA ILE A 152 -7.82 -32.21 5.14
C ILE A 152 -8.81 -32.07 3.98
N PRO A 153 -10.15 -32.02 4.24
CA PRO A 153 -11.18 -31.81 3.22
C PRO A 153 -11.00 -30.44 2.54
N TRP A 154 -10.63 -30.44 1.27
CA TRP A 154 -10.40 -29.22 0.47
C TRP A 154 -10.53 -29.50 -1.03
N ASN A 155 -11.20 -28.62 -1.78
CA ASN A 155 -11.60 -28.79 -3.18
C ASN A 155 -10.66 -28.11 -4.18
N GLY A 156 -9.37 -27.93 -3.83
CA GLY A 156 -8.33 -27.50 -4.77
C GLY A 156 -7.88 -28.61 -5.72
N PRO A 157 -6.74 -28.42 -6.42
CA PRO A 157 -5.70 -27.43 -6.17
C PRO A 157 -5.93 -26.05 -6.81
N VAL A 158 -5.17 -25.07 -6.31
CA VAL A 158 -4.99 -23.76 -6.95
C VAL A 158 -3.54 -23.55 -7.39
N ALA A 159 -3.33 -22.68 -8.35
CA ALA A 159 -2.00 -22.26 -8.80
C ALA A 159 -1.93 -20.74 -8.89
N ALA A 160 -0.74 -20.19 -8.74
CA ALA A 160 -0.49 -18.76 -8.66
C ALA A 160 0.63 -18.29 -9.58
N LEU A 161 0.45 -17.14 -10.20
CA LEU A 161 1.43 -16.48 -11.04
C LEU A 161 1.35 -14.96 -10.86
N LYS A 162 2.51 -14.29 -10.87
CA LYS A 162 2.59 -12.84 -11.05
C LYS A 162 2.77 -12.50 -12.51
N VAL A 163 2.15 -11.41 -12.97
CA VAL A 163 2.34 -10.87 -14.31
C VAL A 163 2.76 -9.41 -14.20
N GLY A 164 3.86 -9.07 -14.83
CA GLY A 164 4.34 -7.72 -15.06
C GLY A 164 4.08 -7.25 -16.48
N LEU A 165 4.19 -5.94 -16.71
CA LEU A 165 4.14 -5.31 -18.02
C LEU A 165 5.42 -4.48 -18.20
N VAL A 166 6.37 -5.00 -18.98
CA VAL A 166 7.68 -4.39 -19.24
C VAL A 166 7.79 -4.07 -20.73
N ASP A 167 8.05 -2.82 -21.06
CA ASP A 167 8.13 -2.35 -22.46
C ASP A 167 6.91 -2.79 -23.32
N GLY A 168 5.71 -2.73 -22.73
CA GLY A 168 4.46 -3.12 -23.37
C GLY A 168 4.28 -4.63 -23.57
N LYS A 169 5.10 -5.48 -22.98
CA LYS A 169 5.02 -6.94 -23.04
C LYS A 169 4.70 -7.53 -21.69
N LEU A 170 3.82 -8.52 -21.65
CA LEU A 170 3.52 -9.29 -20.47
C LEU A 170 4.69 -10.22 -20.12
N VAL A 171 5.12 -10.20 -18.87
CA VAL A 171 6.22 -11.01 -18.32
C VAL A 171 5.71 -11.77 -17.10
N PHE A 172 5.90 -13.10 -17.10
CA PHE A 172 5.49 -13.96 -15.98
C PHE A 172 6.55 -13.98 -14.89
N ASN A 173 6.14 -13.83 -13.65
CA ASN A 173 7.01 -13.76 -12.46
C ASN A 173 8.23 -12.85 -12.71
N PRO A 174 8.05 -11.55 -12.95
CA PRO A 174 9.15 -10.64 -13.27
C PRO A 174 10.24 -10.69 -12.20
N ASP A 175 11.52 -10.68 -12.63
CA ASP A 175 12.67 -10.59 -11.75
C ASP A 175 12.78 -9.21 -11.07
N SER A 176 13.78 -9.04 -10.20
CA SER A 176 13.97 -7.81 -9.42
C SER A 176 14.14 -6.57 -10.30
N GLU A 177 14.87 -6.64 -11.40
CA GLU A 177 15.08 -5.52 -12.31
C GLU A 177 13.82 -5.22 -13.15
N GLN A 178 13.14 -6.25 -13.62
CA GLN A 178 11.90 -6.12 -14.36
C GLN A 178 10.79 -5.49 -13.51
N ARG A 179 10.72 -5.82 -12.21
CA ARG A 179 9.73 -5.23 -11.30
C ARG A 179 9.91 -3.72 -11.13
N LYS A 180 11.15 -3.20 -11.16
CA LYS A 180 11.42 -1.76 -11.01
C LYS A 180 10.85 -0.91 -12.15
N VAL A 181 10.73 -1.49 -13.33
CA VAL A 181 10.27 -0.80 -14.55
C VAL A 181 8.91 -1.28 -15.06
N SER A 182 8.29 -2.19 -14.35
CA SER A 182 7.00 -2.77 -14.73
C SER A 182 5.84 -1.82 -14.43
N ASP A 183 4.98 -1.60 -15.41
CA ASP A 183 3.72 -0.86 -15.24
C ASP A 183 2.60 -1.69 -14.59
N LEU A 184 2.84 -2.99 -14.34
CA LEU A 184 1.85 -3.91 -13.79
C LEU A 184 2.50 -4.86 -12.78
N ASP A 185 1.85 -5.07 -11.65
CA ASP A 185 2.09 -6.16 -10.70
C ASP A 185 0.73 -6.81 -10.39
N VAL A 186 0.34 -7.83 -11.15
CA VAL A 186 -0.90 -8.56 -10.90
C VAL A 186 -0.58 -10.00 -10.49
N THR A 187 -1.13 -10.41 -9.36
CA THR A 187 -1.16 -11.80 -8.89
C THR A 187 -2.48 -12.42 -9.26
N VAL A 188 -2.44 -13.52 -10.02
CA VAL A 188 -3.61 -14.29 -10.45
C VAL A 188 -3.53 -15.69 -9.88
N VAL A 189 -4.57 -16.09 -9.15
CA VAL A 189 -4.71 -17.47 -8.64
C VAL A 189 -5.89 -18.14 -9.31
N SER A 190 -5.66 -19.36 -9.77
CA SER A 190 -6.64 -20.13 -10.56
C SER A 190 -6.81 -21.55 -10.06
N THR A 191 -8.01 -22.09 -10.20
CA THR A 191 -8.27 -23.53 -10.24
C THR A 191 -8.08 -24.08 -11.65
N GLY A 192 -8.35 -25.36 -11.88
CA GLY A 192 -8.34 -25.96 -13.21
C GLY A 192 -9.33 -25.34 -14.21
N LYS A 193 -10.31 -24.57 -13.74
CA LYS A 193 -11.40 -24.05 -14.59
C LYS A 193 -11.63 -22.55 -14.46
N LYS A 194 -11.35 -21.95 -13.31
CA LYS A 194 -11.79 -20.60 -12.94
C LYS A 194 -10.66 -19.81 -12.26
N VAL A 195 -10.76 -18.49 -12.29
CA VAL A 195 -9.91 -17.60 -11.52
C VAL A 195 -10.53 -17.39 -10.14
N VAL A 196 -9.76 -17.62 -9.07
CA VAL A 196 -10.23 -17.54 -7.68
C VAL A 196 -9.71 -16.35 -6.91
N MET A 197 -8.66 -15.68 -7.41
CA MET A 197 -8.16 -14.45 -6.81
C MET A 197 -7.42 -13.61 -7.84
N ILE A 198 -7.65 -12.29 -7.79
CA ILE A 198 -6.90 -11.27 -8.52
C ILE A 198 -6.52 -10.18 -7.52
N GLU A 199 -5.24 -9.85 -7.46
CA GLU A 199 -4.75 -8.68 -6.73
C GLU A 199 -3.74 -7.95 -7.61
N ALA A 200 -4.00 -6.66 -7.90
CA ALA A 200 -3.16 -5.89 -8.81
C ALA A 200 -2.81 -4.51 -8.27
N GLY A 201 -1.58 -4.08 -8.56
CA GLY A 201 -1.15 -2.70 -8.63
C GLY A 201 -0.74 -2.39 -10.07
N ALA A 202 -1.07 -1.20 -10.57
CA ALA A 202 -0.82 -0.88 -11.96
C ALA A 202 -0.60 0.63 -12.17
N ASN A 203 0.21 0.99 -13.14
CA ASN A 203 0.46 2.37 -13.55
C ASN A 203 -0.50 2.76 -14.68
N GLU A 204 -1.79 2.97 -14.33
CA GLU A 204 -2.85 3.34 -15.27
C GLU A 204 -2.98 2.37 -16.46
N VAL A 205 -2.97 1.06 -16.19
CA VAL A 205 -3.05 0.02 -17.24
C VAL A 205 -4.47 -0.07 -17.80
N PRO A 206 -4.65 -0.09 -19.13
CA PRO A 206 -5.95 -0.26 -19.78
C PRO A 206 -6.63 -1.59 -19.43
N ASN A 207 -7.97 -1.60 -19.48
CA ASN A 207 -8.78 -2.78 -19.13
C ASN A 207 -8.47 -4.01 -19.99
N ASP A 208 -8.25 -3.83 -21.29
CA ASP A 208 -7.94 -4.89 -22.25
C ASP A 208 -6.59 -5.54 -21.96
N VAL A 209 -5.57 -4.75 -21.60
CA VAL A 209 -4.24 -5.24 -21.22
C VAL A 209 -4.32 -5.99 -19.88
N MET A 210 -5.05 -5.46 -18.89
CA MET A 210 -5.29 -6.12 -17.62
C MET A 210 -6.01 -7.46 -17.81
N PHE A 211 -7.06 -7.48 -18.64
CA PHE A 211 -7.80 -8.70 -18.96
C PHE A 211 -6.91 -9.76 -19.61
N GLU A 212 -6.09 -9.36 -20.59
CA GLU A 212 -5.17 -10.27 -21.26
C GLU A 212 -4.11 -10.84 -20.31
N ALA A 213 -3.60 -10.02 -19.38
CA ALA A 213 -2.68 -10.48 -18.34
C ALA A 213 -3.32 -11.55 -17.46
N ILE A 214 -4.56 -11.34 -17.01
CA ILE A 214 -5.30 -12.30 -16.19
C ILE A 214 -5.55 -13.60 -16.97
N LYS A 215 -5.95 -13.51 -18.23
CA LYS A 215 -6.22 -14.66 -19.10
C LYS A 215 -4.97 -15.52 -19.32
N GLN A 216 -3.85 -14.90 -19.70
CA GLN A 216 -2.60 -15.62 -19.93
C GLN A 216 -2.06 -16.24 -18.64
N ALA A 217 -2.19 -15.56 -17.50
CA ALA A 217 -1.84 -16.14 -16.21
C ALA A 217 -2.68 -17.36 -15.86
N HIS A 218 -3.99 -17.33 -16.13
CA HIS A 218 -4.87 -18.47 -15.91
C HIS A 218 -4.45 -19.67 -16.78
N GLU A 219 -4.11 -19.43 -18.04
CA GLU A 219 -3.63 -20.48 -18.97
C GLU A 219 -2.30 -21.07 -18.48
N GLU A 220 -1.35 -20.25 -18.06
CA GLU A 220 -0.06 -20.71 -17.56
C GLU A 220 -0.15 -21.47 -16.23
N ASN A 221 -1.07 -21.05 -15.35
CA ASN A 221 -1.33 -21.73 -14.07
C ASN A 221 -1.75 -23.20 -14.24
N GLN A 222 -2.30 -23.60 -15.38
CA GLN A 222 -2.72 -24.99 -15.64
C GLN A 222 -1.54 -25.99 -15.55
N LYS A 223 -0.31 -25.56 -15.89
CA LYS A 223 0.88 -26.39 -15.76
C LYS A 223 1.19 -26.75 -14.32
N GLN A 224 1.06 -25.79 -13.40
CA GLN A 224 1.26 -26.00 -11.96
C GLN A 224 0.17 -26.92 -11.39
N ILE A 225 -1.09 -26.70 -11.81
CA ILE A 225 -2.22 -27.54 -11.40
C ILE A 225 -2.01 -29.00 -11.82
N ALA A 226 -1.53 -29.23 -13.04
CA ALA A 226 -1.20 -30.57 -13.50
C ALA A 226 -0.14 -31.25 -12.63
N LEU A 227 0.92 -30.52 -12.24
CA LEU A 227 1.95 -31.03 -11.33
C LEU A 227 1.38 -31.39 -9.96
N ILE A 228 0.56 -30.52 -9.36
CA ILE A 228 -0.05 -30.79 -8.04
C ILE A 228 -1.01 -31.98 -8.12
N ASN A 229 -1.78 -32.11 -9.20
CA ASN A 229 -2.66 -33.27 -9.42
C ASN A 229 -1.85 -34.56 -9.56
N GLN A 230 -0.69 -34.53 -10.20
CA GLN A 230 0.23 -35.68 -10.22
C GLN A 230 0.68 -36.04 -8.80
N MET A 231 1.07 -35.06 -7.98
CA MET A 231 1.43 -35.28 -6.58
C MET A 231 0.28 -35.94 -5.79
N VAL A 232 -0.96 -35.45 -5.98
CA VAL A 232 -2.15 -36.03 -5.33
C VAL A 232 -2.37 -37.46 -5.74
N ALA A 233 -2.20 -37.80 -7.02
CA ALA A 233 -2.34 -39.17 -7.51
C ALA A 233 -1.29 -40.15 -6.94
N GLU A 234 -0.07 -39.66 -6.70
CA GLU A 234 1.06 -40.49 -6.24
C GLU A 234 1.14 -40.60 -4.71
N ILE A 235 0.90 -39.49 -3.98
CA ILE A 235 1.14 -39.41 -2.53
C ILE A 235 -0.01 -38.77 -1.74
N GLY A 236 -1.11 -38.44 -2.38
CA GLY A 236 -2.28 -37.83 -1.71
C GLY A 236 -2.90 -38.77 -0.67
N LYS A 237 -3.29 -38.22 0.47
CA LYS A 237 -3.99 -38.93 1.51
C LYS A 237 -5.51 -38.89 1.28
N PRO A 238 -6.27 -39.95 1.65
CA PRO A 238 -7.72 -39.89 1.71
C PRO A 238 -8.17 -38.74 2.64
N LYS A 239 -9.17 -37.98 2.23
CA LYS A 239 -9.73 -36.91 3.07
C LYS A 239 -10.49 -37.49 4.26
N PHE A 240 -10.25 -36.93 5.46
CA PHE A 240 -10.96 -37.38 6.64
C PHE A 240 -12.42 -36.91 6.63
N ASP A 241 -13.29 -37.68 7.26
CA ASP A 241 -14.68 -37.30 7.52
C ASP A 241 -14.77 -36.42 8.76
N TYR A 242 -15.72 -35.47 8.78
CA TYR A 242 -15.85 -34.46 9.83
C TYR A 242 -17.31 -34.31 10.26
N PRO A 243 -17.59 -33.81 11.47
CA PRO A 243 -18.96 -33.53 11.89
C PRO A 243 -19.59 -32.47 10.97
N HIS A 244 -20.62 -32.90 10.21
CA HIS A 244 -21.39 -31.99 9.39
C HIS A 244 -22.29 -31.11 10.26
N ALA A 245 -22.42 -29.80 9.89
CA ALA A 245 -23.32 -28.90 10.58
C ALA A 245 -24.78 -29.38 10.43
N ASP A 246 -25.47 -29.61 11.54
CA ASP A 246 -26.88 -29.97 11.54
C ASP A 246 -27.71 -28.68 11.33
N PHE A 247 -28.41 -28.61 10.18
CA PHE A 247 -29.27 -27.48 9.86
C PHE A 247 -30.72 -27.95 9.85
N ASN A 248 -31.58 -27.28 10.60
CA ASN A 248 -32.98 -27.60 10.68
C ASN A 248 -33.77 -27.08 9.46
N TYR A 249 -33.76 -27.88 8.37
CA TYR A 249 -34.50 -27.56 7.14
C TYR A 249 -36.01 -27.50 7.35
N GLU A 250 -36.57 -28.27 8.28
CA GLU A 250 -38.00 -28.26 8.57
C GLU A 250 -38.43 -26.91 9.14
N LEU A 251 -37.73 -26.43 10.18
CA LEU A 251 -37.97 -25.15 10.79
C LEU A 251 -37.74 -24.01 9.77
N PHE A 252 -36.65 -24.07 8.98
CA PHE A 252 -36.36 -23.10 7.93
C PHE A 252 -37.51 -23.01 6.93
N ASN A 253 -38.01 -24.14 6.43
CA ASN A 253 -39.10 -24.15 5.45
C ASN A 253 -40.40 -23.59 6.02
N LYS A 254 -40.73 -23.88 7.30
CA LYS A 254 -41.90 -23.28 7.99
C LYS A 254 -41.77 -21.76 8.12
N ILE A 255 -40.62 -21.30 8.61
CA ILE A 255 -40.36 -19.85 8.76
C ILE A 255 -40.46 -19.15 7.42
N THR A 256 -39.78 -19.65 6.38
CA THR A 256 -39.79 -19.04 5.05
C THR A 256 -41.17 -19.03 4.40
N ALA A 257 -41.97 -20.08 4.59
CA ALA A 257 -43.34 -20.11 4.09
C ALA A 257 -44.26 -19.09 4.77
N ASP A 258 -44.12 -18.92 6.08
CA ASP A 258 -45.02 -18.07 6.86
C ASP A 258 -44.63 -16.58 6.88
N PHE A 259 -43.35 -16.28 6.72
CA PHE A 259 -42.82 -14.91 6.88
C PHE A 259 -42.18 -14.33 5.59
N MET A 260 -42.39 -14.91 4.41
CA MET A 260 -41.79 -14.45 3.15
C MET A 260 -42.08 -12.97 2.84
N ASP A 261 -43.36 -12.58 2.94
CA ASP A 261 -43.77 -11.22 2.59
C ASP A 261 -43.26 -10.19 3.61
N GLU A 262 -43.25 -10.56 4.90
CA GLU A 262 -42.72 -9.70 5.96
C GLU A 262 -41.19 -9.58 5.83
N ALA A 263 -40.48 -10.67 5.52
CA ALA A 263 -39.05 -10.67 5.28
C ALA A 263 -38.67 -9.79 4.07
N LYS A 264 -39.40 -9.86 2.98
CA LYS A 264 -39.21 -8.94 1.83
C LYS A 264 -39.42 -7.49 2.24
N ALA A 265 -40.49 -7.17 2.97
CA ALA A 265 -40.77 -5.82 3.45
C ALA A 265 -39.70 -5.31 4.45
N ALA A 266 -39.11 -6.21 5.24
CA ALA A 266 -37.99 -5.87 6.12
C ALA A 266 -36.70 -5.57 5.35
N MET A 267 -36.46 -6.29 4.26
CA MET A 267 -35.28 -6.12 3.41
C MET A 267 -35.34 -4.89 2.49
N ASP A 268 -36.55 -4.46 2.10
CA ASP A 268 -36.79 -3.36 1.14
C ASP A 268 -36.59 -1.99 1.80
N THR A 269 -35.34 -1.61 1.97
CA THR A 269 -34.93 -0.29 2.50
C THR A 269 -33.44 -0.03 2.24
N ASP A 270 -33.10 1.23 2.02
CA ASP A 270 -31.73 1.74 1.93
C ASP A 270 -31.07 1.94 3.30
N ASP A 271 -31.87 2.06 4.38
CA ASP A 271 -31.38 2.27 5.74
C ASP A 271 -31.06 0.96 6.45
N LYS A 272 -29.79 0.77 6.77
CA LYS A 272 -29.29 -0.41 7.50
C LYS A 272 -29.98 -0.58 8.85
N ASN A 273 -30.15 0.51 9.63
CA ASN A 273 -30.72 0.44 10.97
C ASN A 273 -32.20 0.06 10.94
N VAL A 274 -32.95 0.62 9.98
CA VAL A 274 -34.35 0.27 9.76
C VAL A 274 -34.50 -1.20 9.38
N ARG A 275 -33.62 -1.72 8.52
CA ARG A 275 -33.59 -3.13 8.13
C ARG A 275 -33.36 -4.03 9.34
N GLU A 276 -32.35 -3.73 10.13
CA GLU A 276 -32.04 -4.52 11.34
C GLU A 276 -33.18 -4.51 12.36
N GLN A 277 -33.80 -3.34 12.59
CA GLN A 277 -34.95 -3.25 13.49
C GLN A 277 -36.14 -4.10 13.02
N ARG A 278 -36.50 -4.02 11.73
CA ARG A 278 -37.60 -4.79 11.16
C ARG A 278 -37.31 -6.30 11.23
N TRP A 279 -36.06 -6.69 10.95
CA TRP A 279 -35.64 -8.07 10.99
C TRP A 279 -35.66 -8.65 12.40
N ASN A 280 -35.17 -7.92 13.39
CA ASN A 280 -35.21 -8.33 14.79
C ASN A 280 -36.64 -8.48 15.30
N ALA A 281 -37.53 -7.54 14.96
CA ALA A 281 -38.95 -7.67 15.31
C ALA A 281 -39.61 -8.91 14.67
N MET A 282 -39.17 -9.32 13.49
CA MET A 282 -39.66 -10.56 12.86
C MET A 282 -39.10 -11.82 13.55
N ILE A 283 -37.85 -11.81 14.00
CA ILE A 283 -37.27 -12.90 14.79
C ILE A 283 -38.04 -13.10 16.10
N GLU A 284 -38.48 -12.05 16.77
CA GLU A 284 -39.32 -12.14 17.96
C GLU A 284 -40.63 -12.92 17.68
N LYS A 285 -41.26 -12.64 16.51
CA LYS A 285 -42.46 -13.40 16.08
C LYS A 285 -42.17 -14.86 15.75
N TRP A 286 -40.96 -15.17 15.25
CA TRP A 286 -40.57 -16.58 15.08
C TRP A 286 -40.50 -17.29 16.41
N HIS A 287 -39.96 -16.68 17.46
CA HIS A 287 -39.96 -17.21 18.82
C HIS A 287 -41.38 -17.46 19.33
N GLU A 288 -42.25 -16.45 19.24
CA GLU A 288 -43.65 -16.58 19.69
C GLU A 288 -44.37 -17.75 19.00
N LYS A 289 -44.06 -18.01 17.72
CA LYS A 289 -44.78 -19.01 16.93
C LYS A 289 -44.20 -20.43 17.05
N TYR A 290 -42.87 -20.55 17.14
CA TYR A 290 -42.18 -21.82 16.94
C TYR A 290 -41.40 -22.33 18.17
N LEU A 291 -41.19 -21.54 19.23
CA LEU A 291 -40.38 -21.93 20.37
C LEU A 291 -40.92 -23.15 21.11
N GLU A 292 -42.27 -23.34 21.21
CA GLU A 292 -42.86 -24.51 21.82
C GLU A 292 -42.59 -25.79 21.03
N GLU A 293 -42.61 -25.70 19.70
CA GLU A 293 -42.38 -26.86 18.79
C GLU A 293 -40.88 -27.13 18.64
N TYR A 294 -40.05 -26.08 18.65
CA TYR A 294 -38.60 -26.16 18.49
C TYR A 294 -37.86 -25.48 19.66
N PRO A 295 -37.75 -26.10 20.85
CA PRO A 295 -37.16 -25.49 22.04
C PRO A 295 -35.71 -25.07 21.89
N ASN A 296 -34.98 -25.65 20.92
CA ASN A 296 -33.58 -25.35 20.65
C ASN A 296 -33.40 -24.46 19.41
N MET A 297 -34.45 -23.73 18.98
CA MET A 297 -34.39 -22.95 17.74
C MET A 297 -33.31 -21.86 17.75
N ASP A 298 -32.95 -21.34 18.93
CA ASP A 298 -31.95 -20.28 19.07
C ASP A 298 -30.61 -20.66 18.45
N GLN A 299 -30.22 -21.93 18.52
CA GLN A 299 -28.97 -22.40 17.91
C GLN A 299 -28.97 -22.37 16.37
N TYR A 300 -30.14 -22.24 15.73
CA TYR A 300 -30.28 -22.19 14.27
C TYR A 300 -30.62 -20.80 13.72
N LEU A 301 -31.00 -19.84 14.59
CA LEU A 301 -31.55 -18.54 14.15
C LEU A 301 -30.60 -17.76 13.27
N GLU A 302 -29.29 -17.73 13.59
CA GLU A 302 -28.32 -17.02 12.82
C GLU A 302 -28.17 -17.58 11.40
N GLU A 303 -28.08 -18.92 11.29
CA GLU A 303 -27.99 -19.58 9.99
C GLU A 303 -29.29 -19.50 9.20
N ILE A 304 -30.45 -19.61 9.85
CA ILE A 304 -31.78 -19.42 9.24
C ILE A 304 -31.87 -17.98 8.68
N THR A 305 -31.53 -17.00 9.49
CA THR A 305 -31.51 -15.59 9.10
C THR A 305 -30.62 -15.39 7.88
N TYR A 306 -29.38 -15.88 7.92
CA TYR A 306 -28.45 -15.78 6.82
C TYR A 306 -28.99 -16.39 5.52
N LYS A 307 -29.48 -17.64 5.58
CA LYS A 307 -30.01 -18.35 4.41
C LYS A 307 -31.29 -17.68 3.86
N PHE A 308 -32.16 -17.19 4.74
CA PHE A 308 -33.38 -16.51 4.33
C PHE A 308 -33.09 -15.16 3.64
N GLN A 309 -32.23 -14.35 4.23
CA GLN A 309 -31.79 -13.10 3.60
C GLN A 309 -31.09 -13.37 2.27
N LYS A 310 -30.18 -14.35 2.22
CA LYS A 310 -29.50 -14.76 0.98
C LYS A 310 -30.46 -15.18 -0.12
N MET A 311 -31.49 -15.94 0.21
CA MET A 311 -32.51 -16.38 -0.74
C MET A 311 -33.27 -15.18 -1.35
N ILE A 312 -33.65 -14.19 -0.53
CA ILE A 312 -34.34 -12.98 -1.00
C ILE A 312 -33.39 -12.13 -1.86
N VAL A 313 -32.18 -11.86 -1.38
CA VAL A 313 -31.21 -11.04 -2.10
C VAL A 313 -30.83 -11.67 -3.44
N LYS A 314 -30.55 -13.00 -3.46
CA LYS A 314 -30.24 -13.73 -4.69
C LYS A 314 -31.38 -13.61 -5.71
N LYS A 315 -32.61 -13.88 -5.28
CA LYS A 315 -33.78 -13.78 -6.14
C LYS A 315 -33.97 -12.38 -6.71
N TRP A 316 -33.89 -11.36 -5.88
CA TRP A 316 -34.09 -9.98 -6.30
C TRP A 316 -33.02 -9.52 -7.30
N LEU A 317 -31.75 -9.80 -7.02
CA LEU A 317 -30.65 -9.44 -7.91
C LEU A 317 -30.74 -10.13 -9.28
N LEU A 318 -31.17 -11.40 -9.33
CA LEU A 318 -31.42 -12.11 -10.59
C LEU A 318 -32.61 -11.51 -11.35
N GLU A 319 -33.65 -11.02 -10.67
CA GLU A 319 -34.79 -10.31 -11.25
C GLU A 319 -34.45 -8.84 -11.61
N GLY A 320 -33.22 -8.36 -11.32
CA GLY A 320 -32.79 -7.00 -11.59
C GLY A 320 -33.26 -5.97 -10.57
N HIS A 321 -33.75 -6.41 -9.38
CA HIS A 321 -34.18 -5.59 -8.28
C HIS A 321 -33.09 -5.57 -7.19
N ARG A 322 -32.82 -4.40 -6.57
CA ARG A 322 -31.89 -4.27 -5.48
C ARG A 322 -32.62 -3.91 -4.18
N VAL A 323 -31.98 -4.23 -3.05
CA VAL A 323 -32.59 -4.05 -1.71
C VAL A 323 -32.90 -2.59 -1.36
N ASP A 324 -32.34 -1.64 -2.08
CA ASP A 324 -32.57 -0.19 -1.93
C ASP A 324 -33.30 0.43 -3.17
N GLY A 325 -33.84 -0.42 -4.04
CA GLY A 325 -34.61 -0.01 -5.22
C GLY A 325 -33.79 0.46 -6.41
N ARG A 326 -32.41 0.50 -6.29
CA ARG A 326 -31.52 0.88 -7.41
C ARG A 326 -31.57 -0.13 -8.57
N GLN A 327 -31.22 0.34 -9.76
CA GLN A 327 -30.87 -0.51 -10.89
C GLN A 327 -29.47 -1.09 -10.71
N LYS A 328 -29.14 -2.16 -11.42
CA LYS A 328 -27.85 -2.87 -11.32
C LYS A 328 -26.62 -1.99 -11.58
N ASN A 329 -26.74 -0.99 -12.43
CA ASN A 329 -25.64 -0.06 -12.78
C ASN A 329 -25.76 1.30 -12.08
N GLU A 330 -26.61 1.42 -11.09
CA GLU A 330 -26.83 2.66 -10.36
C GLU A 330 -26.00 2.74 -9.10
N ILE A 331 -25.32 3.87 -8.90
CA ILE A 331 -24.50 4.16 -7.74
C ILE A 331 -25.38 4.86 -6.69
N ARG A 332 -25.17 4.58 -5.39
CA ARG A 332 -25.81 5.28 -4.29
C ARG A 332 -25.57 6.78 -4.38
N PRO A 333 -26.43 7.63 -3.78
CA PRO A 333 -26.17 9.07 -3.73
C PRO A 333 -24.77 9.39 -3.23
N LEU A 334 -24.07 10.25 -3.95
CA LEU A 334 -22.67 10.61 -3.72
C LEU A 334 -22.56 12.07 -3.27
N ASP A 335 -21.62 12.34 -2.38
CA ASP A 335 -21.19 13.67 -2.02
C ASP A 335 -19.68 13.71 -1.74
N ALA A 336 -19.06 14.86 -1.97
CA ALA A 336 -17.63 15.07 -1.76
C ALA A 336 -17.37 16.48 -1.20
N GLU A 337 -16.55 16.56 -0.17
CA GLU A 337 -16.15 17.83 0.46
C GLU A 337 -14.63 17.84 0.67
N VAL A 338 -14.00 19.01 0.57
CA VAL A 338 -12.59 19.24 0.89
C VAL A 338 -12.44 20.36 1.91
N GLY A 339 -11.30 20.39 2.61
CA GLY A 339 -11.05 21.42 3.62
C GLY A 339 -11.93 21.29 4.87
N VAL A 340 -12.41 20.09 5.16
CA VAL A 340 -13.34 19.81 6.28
C VAL A 340 -12.72 20.12 7.64
N LEU A 341 -11.40 19.87 7.79
CA LEU A 341 -10.65 20.08 9.03
C LEU A 341 -9.72 21.29 8.92
N PRO A 342 -9.83 22.31 9.81
CA PRO A 342 -9.18 23.60 9.58
C PRO A 342 -7.67 23.65 9.83
N ARG A 343 -7.07 22.69 10.53
CA ARG A 343 -5.65 22.73 10.94
C ARG A 343 -4.77 21.66 10.34
N VAL A 344 -5.36 20.73 9.60
CA VAL A 344 -4.63 19.68 8.90
C VAL A 344 -4.03 20.22 7.59
N HIS A 345 -3.20 19.43 6.93
CA HIS A 345 -2.57 19.87 5.69
C HIS A 345 -3.50 19.71 4.48
N GLY A 346 -4.39 18.73 4.51
CA GLY A 346 -5.47 18.54 3.57
C GLY A 346 -6.47 17.54 4.12
N SER A 347 -7.75 17.68 3.77
CA SER A 347 -8.81 16.75 4.18
C SER A 347 -9.87 16.61 3.11
N GLY A 348 -10.39 15.40 2.95
CA GLY A 348 -11.48 15.07 2.04
C GLY A 348 -12.48 14.15 2.72
N LEU A 349 -13.75 14.52 2.70
CA LEU A 349 -14.87 13.68 3.09
C LEU A 349 -15.55 13.16 1.84
N PHE A 350 -15.66 11.85 1.73
CA PHE A 350 -16.39 11.19 0.66
C PHE A 350 -17.56 10.41 1.22
N THR A 351 -18.75 10.69 0.72
CA THR A 351 -19.99 10.06 1.14
C THR A 351 -20.60 9.26 -0.01
N ARG A 352 -21.04 8.04 0.28
CA ARG A 352 -21.74 7.15 -0.66
C ARG A 352 -22.89 6.45 0.07
N GLY A 353 -24.12 6.98 -0.08
CA GLY A 353 -25.25 6.60 0.76
C GLY A 353 -24.89 6.71 2.24
N GLN A 354 -25.05 5.64 3.01
CA GLN A 354 -24.66 5.60 4.43
C GLN A 354 -23.16 5.33 4.67
N THR A 355 -22.33 5.20 3.65
CA THR A 355 -20.90 5.03 3.82
C THR A 355 -20.20 6.39 3.74
N GLN A 356 -19.43 6.75 4.76
CA GLN A 356 -18.67 7.99 4.84
C GLN A 356 -17.22 7.72 5.27
N VAL A 357 -16.27 8.31 4.56
CA VAL A 357 -14.84 8.24 4.88
C VAL A 357 -14.23 9.63 4.89
N LEU A 358 -13.68 10.02 6.03
CA LEU A 358 -12.90 11.23 6.19
C LEU A 358 -11.42 10.90 6.05
N SER A 359 -10.79 11.36 4.99
CA SER A 359 -9.36 11.18 4.76
C SER A 359 -8.60 12.45 5.07
N VAL A 360 -7.44 12.31 5.74
CA VAL A 360 -6.59 13.43 6.18
C VAL A 360 -5.18 13.22 5.66
N CYS A 361 -4.66 14.22 4.94
CA CYS A 361 -3.29 14.24 4.44
C CYS A 361 -2.39 15.05 5.37
N THR A 362 -1.21 14.49 5.67
CA THR A 362 -0.13 15.16 6.41
C THR A 362 1.14 15.09 5.58
N LEU A 363 1.82 16.22 5.46
CA LEU A 363 3.10 16.38 4.77
C LEU A 363 4.19 16.65 5.79
N ASP A 364 5.35 16.03 5.64
CA ASP A 364 6.53 16.31 6.47
C ASP A 364 7.80 16.16 5.60
N THR A 365 8.96 16.37 6.20
CA THR A 365 10.27 16.17 5.55
C THR A 365 10.53 14.69 5.26
N LEU A 366 11.45 14.40 4.36
CA LEU A 366 11.83 13.03 3.98
C LEU A 366 12.35 12.20 5.15
N SER A 367 12.89 12.83 6.20
CA SER A 367 13.26 12.13 7.45
C SER A 367 12.08 11.45 8.16
N ALA A 368 10.84 11.83 7.83
CA ALA A 368 9.63 11.18 8.33
C ALA A 368 9.20 9.95 7.51
N ASN A 369 9.95 9.54 6.49
CA ASN A 369 9.71 8.30 5.75
C ASN A 369 9.70 7.11 6.71
N GLN A 370 8.76 6.20 6.49
CA GLN A 370 8.71 4.96 7.27
C GLN A 370 9.92 4.08 6.92
N LYS A 371 10.74 3.74 7.91
CA LYS A 371 11.85 2.80 7.73
C LYS A 371 11.33 1.36 7.80
N LEU A 372 11.76 0.54 6.84
CA LEU A 372 11.35 -0.86 6.71
C LEU A 372 12.52 -1.78 7.06
N ASP A 373 12.31 -2.70 8.01
CA ASP A 373 13.25 -3.77 8.36
C ASP A 373 12.60 -5.11 8.05
N THR A 374 12.66 -5.50 6.78
CA THR A 374 11.95 -6.65 6.21
C THR A 374 12.91 -7.51 5.38
N ILE A 375 12.41 -8.64 4.87
CA ILE A 375 13.13 -9.50 3.93
C ILE A 375 13.09 -8.97 2.48
N TRP A 376 12.38 -7.89 2.23
CA TRP A 376 12.19 -7.28 0.91
C TRP A 376 13.27 -6.24 0.62
N GLU A 377 13.36 -5.82 -0.64
CA GLU A 377 14.38 -4.88 -1.11
C GLU A 377 14.11 -3.43 -0.67
N GLU A 378 12.84 -3.07 -0.49
CA GLU A 378 12.46 -1.73 -0.03
C GLU A 378 12.89 -1.51 1.42
N THR A 379 13.63 -0.44 1.65
CA THR A 379 14.13 -0.05 2.97
C THR A 379 13.35 1.10 3.59
N GLU A 380 12.55 1.80 2.81
CA GLU A 380 11.72 2.90 3.29
C GLU A 380 10.48 3.11 2.41
N LYS A 381 9.49 3.79 2.97
CA LYS A 381 8.25 4.14 2.32
C LYS A 381 7.98 5.63 2.52
N ARG A 382 7.92 6.39 1.42
CA ARG A 382 7.66 7.84 1.40
C ARG A 382 6.16 8.16 1.44
N TYR A 383 5.36 7.42 0.71
CA TYR A 383 3.90 7.51 0.73
C TYR A 383 3.32 6.41 1.63
N MET A 384 2.55 6.81 2.63
CA MET A 384 1.94 5.91 3.61
C MET A 384 0.44 6.13 3.63
N HIS A 385 -0.34 5.05 3.57
CA HIS A 385 -1.78 5.12 3.72
C HIS A 385 -2.25 4.24 4.89
N HIS A 386 -2.93 4.84 5.86
CA HIS A 386 -3.52 4.15 7.00
C HIS A 386 -5.04 4.22 6.96
N TYR A 387 -5.69 3.18 7.46
CA TYR A 387 -7.14 3.03 7.43
C TYR A 387 -7.64 2.57 8.80
N ASN A 388 -8.59 3.30 9.37
CA ASN A 388 -9.19 3.01 10.66
C ASN A 388 -10.69 2.71 10.51
N PHE A 389 -11.13 1.62 11.15
CA PHE A 389 -12.53 1.17 11.11
C PHE A 389 -13.05 0.96 12.54
N PRO A 390 -13.43 2.04 13.26
CA PRO A 390 -13.92 1.95 14.63
C PRO A 390 -15.33 1.35 14.71
N GLY A 391 -15.66 0.73 15.85
CA GLY A 391 -16.96 0.07 16.05
C GLY A 391 -18.17 0.97 15.79
N TYR A 392 -18.09 2.26 16.15
CA TYR A 392 -19.20 3.21 15.92
C TYR A 392 -19.56 3.37 14.44
N SER A 393 -18.63 3.12 13.50
CA SER A 393 -18.91 3.22 12.06
C SER A 393 -19.95 2.23 11.56
N VAL A 394 -20.18 1.17 12.31
CA VAL A 394 -21.21 0.14 12.04
C VAL A 394 -22.24 0.02 13.18
N GLY A 395 -22.25 0.97 14.14
CA GLY A 395 -23.17 0.96 15.27
C GLY A 395 -22.79 0.01 16.40
N GLU A 396 -21.56 -0.52 16.43
CA GLU A 396 -21.12 -1.48 17.43
C GLU A 396 -20.39 -0.82 18.61
N ALA A 397 -20.75 -1.18 19.82
CA ALA A 397 -20.06 -0.75 21.05
C ALA A 397 -18.81 -1.61 21.29
N LYS A 398 -17.70 -1.25 20.62
CA LYS A 398 -16.41 -1.93 20.74
C LYS A 398 -15.33 -0.98 21.28
N PRO A 399 -14.42 -1.47 22.16
CA PRO A 399 -13.28 -0.69 22.59
C PRO A 399 -12.32 -0.45 21.44
N ALA A 400 -11.60 0.67 21.47
CA ALA A 400 -10.51 0.94 20.52
C ALA A 400 -9.40 -0.10 20.66
N ARG A 401 -8.96 -0.66 19.54
CA ARG A 401 -7.87 -1.64 19.44
C ARG A 401 -6.92 -1.25 18.33
N SER A 402 -5.73 -1.85 18.31
CA SER A 402 -4.83 -1.75 17.16
C SER A 402 -5.52 -2.27 15.89
N PRO A 403 -5.18 -1.70 14.71
CA PRO A 403 -5.73 -2.15 13.44
C PRO A 403 -5.58 -3.65 13.24
N GLY A 404 -6.66 -4.31 12.83
CA GLY A 404 -6.67 -5.72 12.51
C GLY A 404 -6.19 -5.98 11.08
N ARG A 405 -6.08 -7.28 10.70
CA ARG A 405 -5.64 -7.69 9.35
C ARG A 405 -6.52 -7.10 8.23
N ARG A 406 -7.82 -6.89 8.47
CA ARG A 406 -8.75 -6.30 7.49
C ARG A 406 -8.43 -4.82 7.25
N GLU A 407 -8.22 -4.06 8.30
CA GLU A 407 -7.90 -2.63 8.24
C GLU A 407 -6.55 -2.41 7.55
N ILE A 408 -5.53 -3.21 7.86
CA ILE A 408 -4.23 -3.20 7.18
C ILE A 408 -4.42 -3.50 5.68
N GLY A 409 -5.23 -4.49 5.32
CA GLY A 409 -5.51 -4.82 3.92
C GLY A 409 -6.24 -3.73 3.15
N HIS A 410 -7.20 -3.04 3.79
CA HIS A 410 -7.91 -1.91 3.16
C HIS A 410 -7.01 -0.68 2.99
N GLY A 411 -6.16 -0.39 3.98
CA GLY A 411 -5.14 0.66 3.88
C GLY A 411 -4.17 0.40 2.73
N ALA A 412 -3.64 -0.81 2.63
CA ALA A 412 -2.72 -1.21 1.56
C ALA A 412 -3.36 -1.17 0.16
N LEU A 413 -4.66 -1.49 0.03
CA LEU A 413 -5.37 -1.33 -1.24
C LEU A 413 -5.44 0.13 -1.67
N ALA A 414 -5.78 1.04 -0.76
CA ALA A 414 -5.84 2.46 -1.06
C ALA A 414 -4.45 3.05 -1.33
N GLU A 415 -3.42 2.61 -0.60
CA GLU A 415 -2.03 2.98 -0.87
C GLU A 415 -1.61 2.57 -2.29
N ARG A 416 -1.83 1.31 -2.66
CA ARG A 416 -1.53 0.77 -3.99
C ARG A 416 -2.29 1.49 -5.09
N ALA A 417 -3.55 1.87 -4.85
CA ALA A 417 -4.37 2.59 -5.81
C ALA A 417 -3.86 3.99 -6.12
N LEU A 418 -3.28 4.67 -5.13
CA LEU A 418 -2.85 6.06 -5.24
C LEU A 418 -1.35 6.21 -5.55
N LEU A 419 -0.52 5.23 -5.21
CA LEU A 419 0.93 5.27 -5.43
C LEU A 419 1.31 5.67 -6.87
N PRO A 420 0.66 5.17 -7.94
CA PRO A 420 1.00 5.51 -9.32
C PRO A 420 0.76 6.97 -9.70
N VAL A 421 -0.01 7.71 -8.92
CA VAL A 421 -0.32 9.12 -9.17
C VAL A 421 0.40 10.07 -8.22
N ILE A 422 1.12 9.56 -7.23
CA ILE A 422 1.96 10.36 -6.33
C ILE A 422 3.15 10.91 -7.14
N PRO A 423 3.43 12.22 -7.06
CA PRO A 423 4.57 12.83 -7.76
C PRO A 423 5.91 12.25 -7.27
N PRO A 424 6.95 12.19 -8.14
CA PRO A 424 8.29 11.77 -7.74
C PRO A 424 8.88 12.74 -6.70
N VAL A 425 9.91 12.29 -5.99
CA VAL A 425 10.54 13.08 -4.91
C VAL A 425 11.18 14.37 -5.41
N GLU A 426 11.69 14.36 -6.62
CA GLU A 426 12.32 15.51 -7.28
C GLU A 426 11.34 16.66 -7.53
N GLU A 427 10.06 16.34 -7.78
CA GLU A 427 9.00 17.32 -8.02
C GLU A 427 8.31 17.74 -6.71
N PHE A 428 8.18 16.82 -5.76
CA PHE A 428 7.48 17.06 -4.50
C PHE A 428 8.19 16.36 -3.33
N PRO A 429 9.21 17.00 -2.73
CA PRO A 429 10.14 16.37 -1.77
C PRO A 429 9.56 16.26 -0.34
N TYR A 430 8.36 15.70 -0.21
CA TYR A 430 7.69 15.46 1.07
C TYR A 430 7.50 13.99 1.34
N ALA A 431 7.64 13.59 2.59
CA ALA A 431 6.98 12.40 3.12
C ALA A 431 5.47 12.68 3.19
N ILE A 432 4.66 11.77 2.68
CA ILE A 432 3.21 11.93 2.57
C ILE A 432 2.53 10.84 3.38
N ARG A 433 1.71 11.22 4.35
CA ARG A 433 0.88 10.28 5.10
C ARG A 433 -0.59 10.64 4.95
N VAL A 434 -1.39 9.68 4.46
CA VAL A 434 -2.85 9.79 4.43
C VAL A 434 -3.45 8.82 5.44
N VAL A 435 -4.42 9.30 6.21
CA VAL A 435 -5.21 8.48 7.14
C VAL A 435 -6.67 8.58 6.75
N SER A 436 -7.30 7.44 6.47
CA SER A 436 -8.73 7.35 6.23
C SER A 436 -9.46 6.87 7.47
N GLU A 437 -10.29 7.75 8.04
CA GLU A 437 -11.18 7.46 9.17
C GLU A 437 -12.56 7.09 8.64
N VAL A 438 -12.98 5.86 8.84
CA VAL A 438 -14.33 5.43 8.49
C VAL A 438 -15.29 5.92 9.56
N VAL A 439 -16.10 6.91 9.21
CA VAL A 439 -17.07 7.51 10.17
C VAL A 439 -18.45 6.86 10.09
N SER A 440 -18.78 6.24 8.94
CA SER A 440 -19.98 5.41 8.76
C SER A 440 -19.75 4.37 7.67
N SER A 441 -20.32 3.17 7.78
CA SER A 441 -20.14 2.08 6.81
C SER A 441 -21.42 1.27 6.56
N ASN A 442 -21.79 1.23 5.29
CA ASN A 442 -22.78 0.31 4.72
C ASN A 442 -22.27 -0.30 3.39
N GLY A 443 -21.06 -0.93 3.44
CA GLY A 443 -20.40 -1.55 2.29
C GLY A 443 -19.53 -0.62 1.45
N SER A 444 -18.59 -1.23 0.70
CA SER A 444 -17.63 -0.58 -0.22
C SER A 444 -16.75 0.52 0.41
N THR A 445 -16.39 0.37 1.67
CA THR A 445 -15.72 1.40 2.48
C THR A 445 -14.29 1.66 2.02
N SER A 446 -13.55 0.62 1.60
CA SER A 446 -12.18 0.76 1.08
C SER A 446 -12.16 1.59 -0.21
N GLN A 447 -13.20 1.48 -1.04
CA GLN A 447 -13.33 2.29 -2.25
C GLN A 447 -13.68 3.75 -1.92
N GLY A 448 -14.47 3.98 -0.88
CA GLY A 448 -14.69 5.31 -0.31
C GLY A 448 -13.40 5.95 0.22
N SER A 449 -12.50 5.16 0.83
CA SER A 449 -11.21 5.66 1.30
C SER A 449 -10.29 6.10 0.16
N ILE A 450 -10.32 5.43 -1.00
CA ILE A 450 -9.56 5.84 -2.18
C ILE A 450 -10.05 7.20 -2.70
N CYS A 451 -11.36 7.38 -2.84
CA CYS A 451 -11.96 8.65 -3.25
C CYS A 451 -11.65 9.78 -2.26
N GLY A 452 -11.88 9.55 -0.95
CA GLY A 452 -11.59 10.53 0.09
C GLY A 452 -10.10 10.90 0.16
N SER A 453 -9.21 9.93 -0.05
CA SER A 453 -7.76 10.17 -0.05
C SER A 453 -7.29 10.95 -1.27
N THR A 454 -7.86 10.71 -2.44
CA THR A 454 -7.64 11.54 -3.64
C THR A 454 -7.99 13.00 -3.33
N LEU A 455 -9.17 13.25 -2.75
CA LEU A 455 -9.62 14.59 -2.36
C LEU A 455 -8.67 15.23 -1.34
N ALA A 456 -8.26 14.48 -0.31
CA ALA A 456 -7.35 14.96 0.73
C ALA A 456 -5.95 15.31 0.18
N LEU A 457 -5.41 14.53 -0.76
CA LEU A 457 -4.15 14.81 -1.43
C LEU A 457 -4.24 16.10 -2.28
N MET A 458 -5.31 16.25 -3.05
CA MET A 458 -5.55 17.44 -3.86
C MET A 458 -5.76 18.69 -2.99
N ASP A 459 -6.49 18.58 -1.88
CA ASP A 459 -6.69 19.67 -0.91
C ASP A 459 -5.37 20.04 -0.19
N ALA A 460 -4.48 19.09 0.02
CA ALA A 460 -3.15 19.34 0.60
C ALA A 460 -2.17 20.04 -0.36
N GLY A 461 -2.51 20.18 -1.64
CA GLY A 461 -1.63 20.72 -2.67
C GLY A 461 -0.59 19.72 -3.17
N VAL A 462 -0.82 18.41 -3.01
CA VAL A 462 0.02 17.38 -3.62
C VAL A 462 -0.30 17.31 -5.12
N PRO A 463 0.65 17.58 -6.02
CA PRO A 463 0.41 17.62 -7.46
C PRO A 463 0.32 16.20 -8.03
N ILE A 464 -0.75 15.46 -7.64
CA ILE A 464 -0.98 14.12 -8.16
C ILE A 464 -1.17 14.14 -9.67
N LYS A 465 -0.66 13.11 -10.35
CA LYS A 465 -0.70 12.97 -11.82
C LYS A 465 -2.13 13.01 -12.38
N ALA A 466 -3.07 12.40 -11.68
CA ALA A 466 -4.50 12.38 -12.00
C ALA A 466 -5.32 11.95 -10.79
N PRO A 467 -6.59 12.37 -10.67
CA PRO A 467 -7.49 11.88 -9.63
C PRO A 467 -7.85 10.40 -9.84
N VAL A 468 -7.93 9.68 -8.73
CA VAL A 468 -8.27 8.25 -8.69
C VAL A 468 -9.62 8.07 -7.99
N ALA A 469 -10.51 7.30 -8.58
CA ALA A 469 -11.73 6.85 -7.93
C ALA A 469 -11.75 5.34 -7.78
N GLY A 470 -12.44 4.85 -6.76
CA GLY A 470 -12.64 3.44 -6.49
C GLY A 470 -14.12 3.05 -6.47
N ILE A 471 -14.42 1.86 -7.00
CA ILE A 471 -15.75 1.29 -7.04
C ILE A 471 -15.70 -0.23 -6.85
N SER A 472 -16.77 -0.83 -6.34
CA SER A 472 -16.94 -2.28 -6.22
C SER A 472 -18.00 -2.79 -7.19
N CYS A 473 -17.79 -4.01 -7.67
CA CYS A 473 -18.72 -4.78 -8.47
C CYS A 473 -19.09 -6.09 -7.76
N GLY A 474 -20.36 -6.35 -7.59
CA GLY A 474 -20.91 -7.58 -7.05
C GLY A 474 -21.32 -8.56 -8.13
N LEU A 475 -21.52 -9.80 -7.70
CA LEU A 475 -21.94 -10.92 -8.55
C LEU A 475 -22.99 -11.78 -7.83
N ILE A 476 -23.98 -12.20 -8.57
CA ILE A 476 -24.87 -13.32 -8.25
C ILE A 476 -24.90 -14.25 -9.44
N GLN A 477 -24.78 -15.55 -9.19
CA GLN A 477 -24.92 -16.60 -10.19
C GLN A 477 -26.14 -17.47 -9.89
N ASP A 478 -26.82 -17.94 -10.94
CA ASP A 478 -27.86 -18.95 -10.83
C ASP A 478 -27.29 -20.35 -11.09
N ASP A 479 -28.06 -21.37 -10.74
CA ASP A 479 -27.66 -22.78 -10.85
C ASP A 479 -27.47 -23.24 -12.30
N ASP A 480 -28.10 -22.54 -13.27
CA ASP A 480 -27.93 -22.76 -14.71
C ASP A 480 -26.67 -22.12 -15.32
N GLY A 481 -25.89 -21.40 -14.50
CA GLY A 481 -24.68 -20.68 -14.90
C GLY A 481 -24.91 -19.26 -15.41
N SER A 482 -26.16 -18.79 -15.49
CA SER A 482 -26.45 -17.39 -15.75
C SER A 482 -25.97 -16.51 -14.57
N PHE A 483 -25.61 -15.26 -14.86
CA PHE A 483 -25.08 -14.36 -13.84
C PHE A 483 -25.58 -12.94 -14.00
N THR A 484 -25.60 -12.21 -12.90
CA THR A 484 -25.84 -10.78 -12.86
C THR A 484 -24.71 -10.10 -12.09
N THR A 485 -24.10 -9.10 -12.69
CA THR A 485 -23.17 -8.18 -12.04
C THR A 485 -23.86 -6.86 -11.72
N PHE A 486 -23.45 -6.21 -10.66
CA PHE A 486 -24.02 -4.95 -10.21
C PHE A 486 -22.97 -4.06 -9.56
N ILE A 487 -23.11 -2.74 -9.69
CA ILE A 487 -22.14 -1.74 -9.23
C ILE A 487 -22.49 -1.24 -7.84
N ASP A 488 -21.47 -0.81 -7.09
CA ASP A 488 -21.59 -0.18 -5.78
C ASP A 488 -22.36 -1.05 -4.78
N ILE A 489 -21.67 -2.10 -4.35
CA ILE A 489 -22.19 -3.08 -3.39
C ILE A 489 -22.47 -2.40 -2.04
N GLN A 490 -23.67 -2.56 -1.49
CA GLN A 490 -23.96 -2.20 -0.12
C GLN A 490 -23.77 -3.39 0.85
N GLY A 491 -23.79 -3.12 2.17
CA GLY A 491 -23.42 -4.11 3.19
C GLY A 491 -24.16 -5.45 3.10
N VAL A 492 -25.48 -5.45 2.90
CA VAL A 492 -26.24 -6.71 2.79
C VAL A 492 -25.98 -7.45 1.48
N GLU A 493 -25.71 -6.72 0.41
CA GLU A 493 -25.33 -7.31 -0.88
C GLU A 493 -23.90 -7.86 -0.85
N ASP A 494 -22.96 -7.21 -0.13
CA ASP A 494 -21.63 -7.78 0.15
C ASP A 494 -21.76 -9.06 0.98
N PHE A 495 -22.61 -9.05 2.01
CA PHE A 495 -22.76 -10.18 2.91
C PHE A 495 -23.33 -11.44 2.22
N HIS A 496 -24.28 -11.28 1.31
CA HIS A 496 -24.98 -12.37 0.61
C HIS A 496 -24.54 -12.60 -0.83
N GLY A 497 -23.83 -11.65 -1.44
CA GLY A 497 -23.25 -11.78 -2.78
C GLY A 497 -22.11 -12.79 -2.84
N GLU A 498 -21.71 -13.14 -4.05
CA GLU A 498 -20.69 -14.15 -4.34
C GLU A 498 -19.32 -13.56 -4.67
N MET A 499 -19.26 -12.27 -5.00
CA MET A 499 -18.04 -11.54 -5.38
C MET A 499 -18.08 -10.12 -4.83
N ASP A 500 -16.94 -9.66 -4.34
CA ASP A 500 -16.61 -8.26 -4.11
C ASP A 500 -15.36 -7.92 -4.94
N PHE A 501 -15.60 -7.42 -6.16
CA PHE A 501 -14.55 -7.07 -7.12
C PHE A 501 -14.31 -5.56 -7.06
N LYS A 502 -13.20 -5.17 -6.46
CA LYS A 502 -12.82 -3.78 -6.22
C LYS A 502 -11.85 -3.30 -7.28
N VAL A 503 -12.18 -2.21 -7.95
CA VAL A 503 -11.32 -1.60 -8.97
C VAL A 503 -11.13 -0.12 -8.65
N ALA A 504 -9.89 0.32 -8.66
CA ALA A 504 -9.52 1.71 -8.58
C ALA A 504 -8.73 2.14 -9.82
N GLY A 505 -8.81 3.41 -10.17
CA GLY A 505 -8.03 3.95 -11.28
C GLY A 505 -8.43 5.38 -11.65
N THR A 506 -7.67 5.92 -12.58
CA THR A 506 -7.93 7.19 -13.26
C THR A 506 -8.86 6.98 -14.44
N LYS A 507 -9.18 8.02 -15.19
CA LYS A 507 -9.87 7.90 -16.48
C LYS A 507 -9.06 7.14 -17.54
N LYS A 508 -7.72 7.15 -17.41
CA LYS A 508 -6.81 6.52 -18.37
C LYS A 508 -6.73 5.01 -18.19
N GLY A 509 -6.72 4.53 -16.95
CA GLY A 509 -6.55 3.13 -16.68
C GLY A 509 -6.65 2.75 -15.20
N ILE A 510 -6.44 1.46 -14.95
CA ILE A 510 -6.51 0.83 -13.63
C ILE A 510 -5.23 1.14 -12.85
N THR A 511 -5.39 1.44 -11.54
CA THR A 511 -4.27 1.57 -10.60
C THR A 511 -4.25 0.46 -9.55
N ALA A 512 -5.42 -0.11 -9.20
CA ALA A 512 -5.46 -1.28 -8.30
C ALA A 512 -6.70 -2.13 -8.52
N ILE A 513 -6.53 -3.44 -8.29
CA ILE A 513 -7.64 -4.41 -8.21
C ILE A 513 -7.47 -5.24 -6.93
N GLN A 514 -8.60 -5.56 -6.29
CA GLN A 514 -8.69 -6.59 -5.27
C GLN A 514 -10.00 -7.35 -5.42
N MET A 515 -9.92 -8.67 -5.46
CA MET A 515 -11.08 -9.54 -5.58
C MET A 515 -11.21 -10.45 -4.37
N ASP A 516 -12.38 -10.46 -3.76
CA ASP A 516 -12.79 -11.38 -2.71
C ASP A 516 -13.98 -12.21 -3.21
N LEU A 517 -13.92 -13.54 -3.07
CA LEU A 517 -14.94 -14.47 -3.54
C LEU A 517 -15.51 -15.31 -2.40
N LYS A 518 -16.78 -15.70 -2.56
CA LYS A 518 -17.50 -16.69 -1.71
C LYS A 518 -17.95 -17.91 -2.49
N ASN A 519 -17.59 -17.99 -3.77
CA ASN A 519 -17.83 -19.13 -4.66
C ASN A 519 -16.51 -19.77 -5.11
N ASP A 520 -16.58 -20.75 -6.01
CA ASP A 520 -15.45 -21.53 -6.52
C ASP A 520 -14.64 -20.84 -7.63
N GLY A 521 -14.90 -19.55 -7.93
CA GLY A 521 -14.15 -18.76 -8.91
C GLY A 521 -14.98 -18.12 -10.01
N LEU A 522 -14.33 -17.31 -10.84
CA LEU A 522 -14.91 -16.55 -11.92
C LEU A 522 -14.50 -17.07 -13.29
N THR A 523 -15.41 -16.99 -14.25
CA THR A 523 -15.11 -17.18 -15.67
C THR A 523 -14.49 -15.92 -16.27
N MET A 524 -13.81 -16.03 -17.41
CA MET A 524 -13.26 -14.88 -18.13
C MET A 524 -14.33 -13.88 -18.56
N GLU A 525 -15.55 -14.35 -18.87
CA GLU A 525 -16.68 -13.50 -19.23
C GLU A 525 -17.09 -12.58 -18.08
N ILE A 526 -17.20 -13.12 -16.86
CA ILE A 526 -17.55 -12.36 -15.66
C ILE A 526 -16.45 -11.32 -15.37
N ILE A 527 -15.17 -11.70 -15.45
CA ILE A 527 -14.04 -10.81 -15.21
C ILE A 527 -14.06 -9.65 -16.22
N LYS A 528 -14.24 -9.94 -17.50
CA LYS A 528 -14.32 -8.91 -18.52
C LYS A 528 -15.46 -7.93 -18.26
N ASN A 529 -16.64 -8.45 -17.96
CA ASN A 529 -17.81 -7.64 -17.64
C ASN A 529 -17.56 -6.75 -16.42
N ALA A 530 -16.99 -7.30 -15.34
CA ALA A 530 -16.67 -6.55 -14.11
C ALA A 530 -15.67 -5.40 -14.38
N LEU A 531 -14.64 -5.64 -15.20
CA LEU A 531 -13.70 -4.60 -15.60
C LEU A 531 -14.38 -3.47 -16.38
N ASP A 532 -15.25 -3.81 -17.33
CA ASP A 532 -15.91 -2.84 -18.20
C ASP A 532 -16.90 -1.95 -17.41
N ILE A 533 -17.79 -2.55 -16.60
CA ILE A 533 -18.80 -1.76 -15.85
C ILE A 533 -18.17 -0.94 -14.71
N THR A 534 -17.06 -1.40 -14.11
CA THR A 534 -16.33 -0.62 -13.09
C THR A 534 -15.58 0.55 -13.70
N TYR A 535 -15.16 0.47 -14.96
CA TYR A 535 -14.56 1.60 -15.66
C TYR A 535 -15.57 2.74 -15.85
N ASP A 536 -16.77 2.43 -16.37
CA ASP A 536 -17.82 3.41 -16.58
C ASP A 536 -18.26 4.08 -15.28
N ALA A 537 -18.45 3.29 -14.22
CA ALA A 537 -18.84 3.78 -12.90
C ALA A 537 -17.76 4.69 -12.28
N ARG A 538 -16.48 4.31 -12.42
CA ARG A 538 -15.34 5.10 -11.94
C ARG A 538 -15.25 6.45 -12.63
N CYS A 539 -15.42 6.48 -13.95
CA CYS A 539 -15.44 7.72 -14.73
C CYS A 539 -16.60 8.64 -14.31
N GLN A 540 -17.79 8.09 -14.03
CA GLN A 540 -18.93 8.86 -13.53
C GLN A 540 -18.64 9.49 -12.16
N ILE A 541 -18.04 8.77 -11.22
CA ILE A 541 -17.65 9.30 -9.89
C ILE A 541 -16.67 10.47 -10.06
N LEU A 542 -15.66 10.30 -10.92
CA LEU A 542 -14.69 11.36 -11.19
C LEU A 542 -15.37 12.61 -11.78
N ASP A 543 -16.18 12.45 -12.83
CA ASP A 543 -16.75 13.56 -13.60
C ASP A 543 -17.87 14.28 -12.87
N GLN A 544 -18.73 13.55 -12.16
CA GLN A 544 -19.95 14.11 -11.60
C GLN A 544 -19.81 14.54 -10.14
N VAL A 545 -18.81 14.05 -9.40
CA VAL A 545 -18.70 14.29 -7.97
C VAL A 545 -17.32 14.82 -7.56
N MET A 546 -16.24 14.14 -7.90
CA MET A 546 -14.92 14.50 -7.39
C MET A 546 -14.33 15.74 -8.08
N LEU A 547 -14.35 15.80 -9.42
CA LEU A 547 -13.87 16.95 -10.18
C LEU A 547 -14.69 18.22 -9.97
N PRO A 548 -16.04 18.18 -9.83
CA PRO A 548 -16.81 19.36 -9.42
C PRO A 548 -16.48 19.87 -8.01
N CYS A 549 -16.06 19.00 -7.09
CA CYS A 549 -15.63 19.36 -5.74
C CYS A 549 -14.25 20.04 -5.75
N ILE A 550 -13.28 19.42 -6.42
CA ILE A 550 -11.93 19.95 -6.60
C ILE A 550 -11.38 19.47 -7.96
N ALA A 551 -11.26 20.41 -8.90
CA ALA A 551 -10.87 20.10 -10.28
C ALA A 551 -9.37 19.82 -10.43
N GLU A 552 -8.54 20.54 -9.67
CA GLU A 552 -7.09 20.46 -9.69
C GLU A 552 -6.55 20.51 -8.26
N PRO A 553 -5.37 19.92 -7.97
CA PRO A 553 -4.70 20.11 -6.70
C PRO A 553 -4.51 21.60 -6.39
N ARG A 554 -4.58 21.99 -5.12
CA ARG A 554 -4.30 23.36 -4.73
C ARG A 554 -2.89 23.75 -5.17
N ALA A 555 -2.73 24.98 -5.64
CA ALA A 555 -1.45 25.49 -6.16
C ALA A 555 -0.35 25.57 -5.09
N GLU A 556 -0.72 25.70 -3.82
CA GLU A 556 0.20 25.75 -2.69
C GLU A 556 -0.22 24.74 -1.61
N VAL A 557 0.79 24.20 -0.92
CA VAL A 557 0.55 23.40 0.27
C VAL A 557 -0.09 24.25 1.39
N SER A 558 -0.80 23.60 2.30
CA SER A 558 -1.40 24.25 3.47
C SER A 558 -0.39 25.17 4.19
N LYS A 559 -0.89 26.28 4.73
CA LYS A 559 -0.07 27.16 5.59
C LYS A 559 0.47 26.49 6.85
N TYR A 560 -0.08 25.33 7.22
CA TYR A 560 0.35 24.53 8.36
C TYR A 560 1.36 23.44 7.95
N ALA A 561 1.47 23.14 6.66
CA ALA A 561 2.48 22.22 6.15
C ALA A 561 3.87 22.91 6.13
N PRO A 562 4.96 22.16 6.36
CA PRO A 562 6.29 22.73 6.25
C PRO A 562 6.53 23.24 4.83
N LYS A 563 7.07 24.47 4.70
CA LYS A 563 7.58 24.99 3.44
C LYS A 563 8.90 24.31 3.14
N MET A 564 9.09 23.90 1.89
CA MET A 564 10.32 23.22 1.47
C MET A 564 11.10 24.09 0.48
N VAL A 565 12.40 24.18 0.71
CA VAL A 565 13.37 24.77 -0.22
C VAL A 565 14.41 23.72 -0.53
N THR A 566 14.55 23.37 -1.80
CA THR A 566 15.59 22.44 -2.25
C THR A 566 16.74 23.23 -2.86
N MET A 567 17.96 22.89 -2.48
CA MET A 567 19.19 23.42 -3.08
C MET A 567 20.16 22.28 -3.34
N HIS A 568 21.13 22.51 -4.20
CA HIS A 568 22.17 21.53 -4.53
C HIS A 568 23.55 22.13 -4.27
N ILE A 569 24.41 21.37 -3.62
CA ILE A 569 25.80 21.73 -3.34
C ILE A 569 26.74 20.67 -3.93
N ASP A 570 28.01 21.03 -4.07
CA ASP A 570 29.05 20.06 -4.41
C ASP A 570 29.11 18.97 -3.31
N PRO A 571 29.03 17.68 -3.65
CA PRO A 571 29.10 16.57 -2.68
C PRO A 571 30.34 16.64 -1.78
N ASP A 572 31.47 17.16 -2.28
CA ASP A 572 32.70 17.33 -1.48
C ASP A 572 32.52 18.35 -0.33
N LYS A 573 31.52 19.23 -0.43
CA LYS A 573 31.16 20.23 0.59
C LYS A 573 30.18 19.76 1.65
N ILE A 574 29.59 18.59 1.49
CA ILE A 574 28.65 18.03 2.47
C ILE A 574 29.27 17.98 3.87
N ARG A 575 30.56 17.60 3.94
CA ARG A 575 31.29 17.53 5.23
C ARG A 575 31.45 18.88 5.91
N ASP A 576 31.59 19.97 5.14
CA ASP A 576 31.71 21.33 5.66
C ASP A 576 30.37 21.80 6.23
N VAL A 577 29.26 21.48 5.57
CA VAL A 577 27.87 21.79 6.02
C VAL A 577 27.48 20.99 7.26
N ILE A 578 27.83 19.70 7.30
CA ILE A 578 27.55 18.84 8.48
C ILE A 578 28.44 19.24 9.65
N GLY A 579 29.73 19.46 9.42
CA GLY A 579 30.72 19.74 10.42
C GLY A 579 31.08 18.52 11.28
N LYS A 580 32.12 18.65 12.11
CA LYS A 580 32.59 17.55 12.98
C LYS A 580 31.49 17.12 13.96
N GLY A 581 31.04 15.86 13.84
CA GLY A 581 29.98 15.33 14.71
C GLY A 581 28.63 16.04 14.56
N GLY A 582 28.37 16.68 13.41
CA GLY A 582 27.11 17.39 13.13
C GLY A 582 27.03 18.81 13.71
N SER A 583 28.13 19.35 14.23
CA SER A 583 28.12 20.64 14.96
C SER A 583 27.68 21.84 14.15
N VAL A 584 28.00 21.87 12.84
CA VAL A 584 27.67 23.01 11.97
C VAL A 584 26.19 22.96 11.61
N ILE A 585 25.68 21.81 11.14
CA ILE A 585 24.27 21.64 10.80
C ILE A 585 23.35 21.88 11.99
N GLN A 586 23.73 21.40 13.20
CA GLN A 586 22.98 21.65 14.42
C GLN A 586 22.91 23.14 14.77
N LYS A 587 23.99 23.89 14.53
CA LYS A 587 24.00 25.33 14.70
C LYS A 587 23.06 26.02 13.71
N ILE A 588 23.09 25.64 12.42
CA ILE A 588 22.20 26.21 11.40
C ILE A 588 20.74 25.95 11.79
N VAL A 589 20.40 24.71 12.18
CA VAL A 589 19.06 24.33 12.65
C VAL A 589 18.63 25.15 13.86
N ALA A 590 19.52 25.35 14.86
CA ALA A 590 19.21 26.12 16.06
C ALA A 590 18.98 27.61 15.75
N GLU A 591 19.74 28.20 14.82
CA GLU A 591 19.68 29.62 14.48
C GLU A 591 18.54 29.97 13.51
N SER A 592 18.21 29.04 12.59
CA SER A 592 17.15 29.24 11.60
C SER A 592 15.77 28.72 12.07
N GLY A 593 15.74 27.69 12.92
CA GLY A 593 14.52 26.96 13.30
C GLY A 593 14.03 26.00 12.19
N ALA A 594 14.79 25.85 11.09
CA ALA A 594 14.46 24.95 9.99
C ALA A 594 15.01 23.53 10.24
N LYS A 595 14.32 22.50 9.71
CA LYS A 595 14.87 21.15 9.57
C LYS A 595 15.68 21.08 8.27
N ILE A 596 16.78 20.35 8.27
CA ILE A 596 17.67 20.22 7.10
C ILE A 596 17.99 18.74 6.91
N ASP A 597 17.68 18.21 5.74
CA ASP A 597 18.04 16.87 5.30
C ASP A 597 19.03 17.00 4.13
N ILE A 598 20.09 16.19 4.12
CA ILE A 598 21.17 16.24 3.12
C ILE A 598 21.35 14.84 2.55
N ASP A 599 21.23 14.73 1.22
CA ASP A 599 21.48 13.52 0.48
C ASP A 599 22.94 13.39 0.03
N ASP A 600 23.40 12.17 -0.22
CA ASP A 600 24.80 11.88 -0.56
C ASP A 600 25.22 12.49 -1.93
N ASP A 601 24.27 12.83 -2.78
CA ASP A 601 24.51 13.50 -4.07
C ASP A 601 24.69 15.03 -3.96
N GLY A 602 24.55 15.61 -2.76
CA GLY A 602 24.63 17.04 -2.49
C GLY A 602 23.30 17.77 -2.54
N THR A 603 22.19 17.09 -2.72
CA THR A 603 20.85 17.69 -2.60
C THR A 603 20.53 17.97 -1.14
N ILE A 604 20.08 19.18 -0.84
CA ILE A 604 19.70 19.63 0.50
C ILE A 604 18.24 20.06 0.50
N HIS A 605 17.45 19.44 1.37
CA HIS A 605 16.05 19.78 1.62
C HIS A 605 15.93 20.56 2.93
N ILE A 606 15.49 21.81 2.85
CA ILE A 606 15.30 22.71 3.99
C ILE A 606 13.79 22.86 4.21
N ALA A 607 13.30 22.57 5.39
CA ALA A 607 11.87 22.61 5.73
C ALA A 607 11.61 23.46 6.98
N SER A 608 10.63 24.34 6.92
CA SER A 608 10.15 25.14 8.06
C SER A 608 8.67 25.50 7.90
N PRO A 609 7.94 25.76 8.99
CA PRO A 609 6.60 26.36 8.91
C PRO A 609 6.56 27.72 8.23
N ASP A 610 7.65 28.46 8.21
CA ASP A 610 7.73 29.78 7.58
C ASP A 610 8.89 29.89 6.56
N ALA A 611 8.66 30.69 5.52
CA ALA A 611 9.62 30.87 4.43
C ALA A 611 10.90 31.62 4.88
N GLU A 612 10.82 32.51 5.87
CA GLU A 612 11.94 33.29 6.37
C GLU A 612 13.02 32.39 7.01
N SER A 613 12.57 31.40 7.79
CA SER A 613 13.46 30.38 8.39
C SER A 613 14.15 29.53 7.33
N CYS A 614 13.45 29.15 6.25
CA CYS A 614 14.06 28.42 5.13
C CYS A 614 15.14 29.27 4.43
N GLU A 615 14.84 30.53 4.10
CA GLU A 615 15.80 31.45 3.46
C GLU A 615 17.01 31.74 4.35
N LYS A 616 16.80 31.84 5.65
CA LYS A 616 17.89 32.00 6.64
C LYS A 616 18.80 30.77 6.65
N ALA A 617 18.25 29.57 6.69
CA ALA A 617 19.02 28.34 6.64
C ALA A 617 19.78 28.20 5.32
N LYS A 618 19.11 28.47 4.19
CA LYS A 618 19.71 28.47 2.85
C LYS A 618 20.90 29.42 2.78
N LYS A 619 20.73 30.65 3.26
CA LYS A 619 21.82 31.63 3.28
C LYS A 619 23.00 31.15 4.12
N CYS A 620 22.78 30.53 5.29
CA CYS A 620 23.86 29.98 6.10
C CYS A 620 24.63 28.88 5.33
N ILE A 621 23.93 28.04 4.60
CA ILE A 621 24.56 26.98 3.78
C ILE A 621 25.33 27.60 2.61
N ASP A 622 24.72 28.54 1.87
CA ASP A 622 25.39 29.27 0.78
C ASP A 622 26.68 29.91 1.25
N ASP A 623 26.67 30.55 2.43
CA ASP A 623 27.85 31.16 3.03
C ASP A 623 28.98 30.14 3.34
N ILE A 624 28.61 28.94 3.77
CA ILE A 624 29.58 27.88 4.07
C ILE A 624 30.19 27.29 2.79
N VAL A 625 29.38 27.03 1.78
CA VAL A 625 29.84 26.40 0.53
C VAL A 625 30.43 27.40 -0.46
N PHE A 626 30.28 28.68 -0.16
CA PHE A 626 30.80 29.77 -1.00
C PHE A 626 32.27 29.57 -1.37
N VAL A 627 32.56 29.60 -2.66
CA VAL A 627 33.94 29.60 -3.20
C VAL A 627 34.09 30.81 -4.12
N PRO A 628 35.03 31.73 -3.85
CA PRO A 628 35.24 32.83 -4.73
C PRO A 628 35.83 32.40 -6.05
N GLU A 629 35.36 33.02 -7.15
CA GLU A 629 35.81 32.70 -8.51
C GLU A 629 36.76 33.76 -9.03
N VAL A 630 37.85 33.33 -9.68
CA VAL A 630 38.83 34.25 -10.30
C VAL A 630 38.16 35.07 -11.40
N GLY A 631 38.32 36.38 -11.33
CA GLY A 631 37.73 37.31 -12.29
C GLY A 631 36.39 37.92 -11.86
N GLN A 632 35.71 37.37 -10.87
CA GLN A 632 34.42 37.86 -10.36
C GLN A 632 34.59 39.07 -9.42
N LEU A 633 33.54 39.91 -9.39
CA LEU A 633 33.41 41.07 -8.52
C LEU A 633 32.58 40.71 -7.27
N TYR A 634 33.08 41.13 -6.12
CA TYR A 634 32.38 40.96 -4.84
C TYR A 634 32.34 42.27 -4.08
N TYR A 635 31.25 42.52 -3.35
CA TYR A 635 31.12 43.68 -2.46
C TYR A 635 31.28 43.20 -1.01
N GLY A 636 32.48 43.41 -0.46
CA GLY A 636 32.87 42.86 0.82
C GLY A 636 33.25 43.93 1.83
N ARG A 637 33.30 43.52 3.12
CA ARG A 637 33.63 44.38 4.23
C ARG A 637 35.10 44.22 4.62
N VAL A 638 35.82 45.34 4.85
CA VAL A 638 37.16 45.34 5.40
C VAL A 638 37.14 44.85 6.84
N VAL A 639 37.71 43.69 7.12
CA VAL A 639 37.70 43.06 8.43
C VAL A 639 39.02 43.22 9.18
N ARG A 640 40.13 43.43 8.47
CA ARG A 640 41.46 43.58 9.07
C ARG A 640 42.37 44.38 8.16
N LEU A 641 43.20 45.25 8.80
CA LEU A 641 44.26 45.99 8.10
C LEU A 641 45.63 45.47 8.57
N MET A 642 46.54 45.36 7.61
CA MET A 642 47.93 44.98 7.82
C MET A 642 48.83 45.98 7.05
N THR A 643 50.12 46.11 7.39
CA THR A 643 51.05 47.03 6.72
C THR A 643 51.17 46.79 5.20
N PHE A 644 50.86 45.58 4.75
CA PHE A 644 51.00 45.19 3.34
C PHE A 644 49.64 45.13 2.56
N GLY A 645 48.50 45.36 3.24
CA GLY A 645 47.20 45.32 2.59
C GLY A 645 46.01 45.24 3.52
N ALA A 646 44.80 45.20 2.95
CA ALA A 646 43.52 45.03 3.64
C ALA A 646 42.94 43.65 3.39
N PHE A 647 42.39 43.04 4.41
CA PHE A 647 41.59 41.82 4.28
C PHE A 647 40.12 42.20 4.15
N VAL A 648 39.50 41.74 3.06
CA VAL A 648 38.11 41.99 2.75
C VAL A 648 37.35 40.65 2.84
N GLU A 649 36.34 40.61 3.68
CA GLU A 649 35.46 39.43 3.85
C GLU A 649 34.46 39.39 2.71
N LEU A 650 34.48 38.28 1.95
CA LEU A 650 33.60 38.00 0.81
C LEU A 650 32.35 37.23 1.23
N ALA A 651 32.50 36.35 2.20
CA ALA A 651 31.45 35.64 2.89
C ALA A 651 31.91 35.39 4.35
N PRO A 652 31.01 35.07 5.28
CA PRO A 652 31.36 34.87 6.70
C PRO A 652 32.55 33.92 6.90
N GLY A 653 33.65 34.45 7.47
CA GLY A 653 34.89 33.70 7.69
C GLY A 653 35.75 33.42 6.44
N LYS A 654 35.40 33.98 5.30
CA LYS A 654 36.15 33.87 4.03
C LYS A 654 36.62 35.23 3.55
N ASP A 655 37.87 35.55 3.89
CA ASP A 655 38.49 36.82 3.52
C ASP A 655 39.54 36.64 2.44
N GLY A 656 39.72 37.68 1.65
CA GLY A 656 40.78 37.79 0.67
C GLY A 656 41.65 39.02 0.92
N LEU A 657 42.90 38.98 0.44
CA LEU A 657 43.86 40.05 0.61
C LEU A 657 43.82 41.03 -0.58
N VAL A 658 43.50 42.26 -0.31
CA VAL A 658 43.81 43.37 -1.23
C VAL A 658 45.17 43.93 -0.83
N HIS A 659 46.21 43.61 -1.62
CA HIS A 659 47.55 44.13 -1.39
C HIS A 659 47.56 45.65 -1.52
N ILE A 660 48.42 46.39 -0.77
CA ILE A 660 48.47 47.83 -0.75
C ILE A 660 48.61 48.45 -2.15
N SER A 661 49.32 47.79 -3.09
CA SER A 661 49.46 48.21 -4.49
C SER A 661 48.20 48.05 -5.34
N LYS A 662 47.18 47.37 -4.80
CA LYS A 662 45.90 47.10 -5.46
C LYS A 662 44.72 47.86 -4.84
N LEU A 663 44.99 48.69 -3.80
CA LEU A 663 43.99 49.52 -3.13
C LEU A 663 43.72 50.86 -3.86
N ALA A 664 44.67 51.41 -4.58
CA ALA A 664 44.50 52.67 -5.31
C ALA A 664 45.39 52.73 -6.57
N ASP A 665 45.03 53.60 -7.54
CA ASP A 665 45.85 53.82 -8.72
C ASP A 665 47.10 54.65 -8.43
N LYS A 666 47.06 55.41 -7.34
CA LYS A 666 48.24 56.20 -6.87
C LYS A 666 48.93 55.45 -5.74
N ARG A 667 50.23 55.59 -5.60
CA ARG A 667 51.00 55.02 -4.52
C ARG A 667 50.55 55.61 -3.18
N ILE A 668 50.13 54.74 -2.26
CA ILE A 668 49.74 55.07 -0.89
C ILE A 668 50.86 54.61 0.06
N GLU A 669 51.09 55.36 1.15
CA GLU A 669 52.14 55.05 2.14
C GLU A 669 51.64 54.14 3.20
N LYS A 670 50.36 54.26 3.58
CA LYS A 670 49.72 53.44 4.62
C LYS A 670 48.38 52.95 4.12
N VAL A 671 48.01 51.71 4.50
CA VAL A 671 46.72 51.08 4.11
C VAL A 671 45.54 51.86 4.68
N GLU A 672 45.70 52.46 5.87
CA GLU A 672 44.71 53.30 6.54
C GLU A 672 44.36 54.58 5.80
N ASP A 673 45.19 55.00 4.84
CA ASP A 673 44.91 56.18 3.95
C ASP A 673 43.90 55.85 2.86
N ALA A 674 43.73 54.58 2.56
CA ALA A 674 42.81 54.08 1.50
C ALA A 674 41.52 53.49 2.04
N CYS A 675 41.51 52.84 3.21
CA CYS A 675 40.33 52.21 3.79
C CYS A 675 40.45 52.03 5.30
N LYS A 676 39.28 51.83 5.96
CA LYS A 676 39.19 51.57 7.42
C LYS A 676 38.49 50.23 7.65
N ILE A 677 38.72 49.65 8.83
CA ILE A 677 37.98 48.48 9.26
C ILE A 677 36.50 48.85 9.31
N GLY A 678 35.64 47.98 8.69
CA GLY A 678 34.21 48.18 8.57
C GLY A 678 33.77 48.81 7.23
N ASP A 679 34.70 49.38 6.43
CA ASP A 679 34.36 49.92 5.12
C ASP A 679 33.90 48.82 4.18
N MET A 680 32.86 49.11 3.39
CA MET A 680 32.38 48.24 2.32
C MET A 680 33.05 48.65 0.99
N MET A 681 33.62 47.68 0.31
CA MET A 681 34.30 47.96 -0.97
C MET A 681 34.07 46.86 -2.01
N TRP A 682 34.02 47.28 -3.28
CA TRP A 682 34.04 46.35 -4.39
C TRP A 682 35.45 45.82 -4.60
N VAL A 683 35.60 44.50 -4.70
CA VAL A 683 36.87 43.85 -4.99
C VAL A 683 36.73 42.83 -6.09
N LYS A 684 37.73 42.71 -6.94
CA LYS A 684 37.81 41.67 -7.96
C LYS A 684 38.80 40.61 -7.54
N VAL A 685 38.39 39.31 -7.63
CA VAL A 685 39.30 38.20 -7.41
C VAL A 685 40.30 38.13 -8.56
N THR A 686 41.57 38.31 -8.27
CA THR A 686 42.65 38.30 -9.29
C THR A 686 43.31 36.93 -9.38
N GLU A 687 43.41 36.23 -8.30
CA GLU A 687 44.11 34.94 -8.20
C GLU A 687 43.67 34.19 -6.93
N ILE A 688 43.67 32.88 -7.00
CA ILE A 688 43.57 31.98 -5.82
C ILE A 688 44.81 31.08 -5.87
N ASP A 689 45.67 31.19 -4.84
CA ASP A 689 46.90 30.41 -4.82
C ASP A 689 46.69 28.93 -4.47
N GLU A 690 47.73 28.10 -4.63
CA GLU A 690 47.70 26.66 -4.32
C GLU A 690 47.32 26.33 -2.89
N LYS A 691 47.38 27.30 -1.98
CA LYS A 691 46.97 27.17 -0.56
C LYS A 691 45.55 27.69 -0.32
N GLY A 692 44.79 28.03 -1.36
CA GLY A 692 43.43 28.55 -1.28
C GLY A 692 43.32 30.00 -0.79
N ARG A 693 44.44 30.78 -0.76
CA ARG A 693 44.39 32.18 -0.36
C ARG A 693 43.96 33.06 -1.54
N VAL A 694 42.96 33.91 -1.29
CA VAL A 694 42.30 34.74 -2.30
C VAL A 694 43.01 36.08 -2.38
N ASN A 695 43.54 36.42 -3.56
CA ASN A 695 44.10 37.71 -3.87
C ASN A 695 43.06 38.59 -4.56
N LEU A 696 42.89 39.79 -4.04
CA LEU A 696 41.87 40.75 -4.46
C LEU A 696 42.46 42.04 -4.99
N SER A 697 41.73 42.74 -5.86
CA SER A 697 42.09 44.05 -6.34
C SER A 697 40.88 45.01 -6.30
N TYR A 698 41.00 46.08 -5.51
CA TYR A 698 39.99 47.13 -5.45
C TYR A 698 40.04 48.00 -6.74
N LYS A 699 41.23 48.38 -7.19
CA LYS A 699 41.39 49.19 -8.39
C LYS A 699 40.88 48.52 -9.66
N ASP A 700 41.10 47.20 -9.80
CA ASP A 700 40.61 46.46 -10.96
C ASP A 700 39.08 46.32 -10.92
N ALA A 701 38.49 46.21 -9.71
CA ALA A 701 37.04 46.24 -9.50
C ALA A 701 36.43 47.58 -9.91
N LEU A 702 37.04 48.71 -9.49
CA LEU A 702 36.56 50.05 -9.85
C LEU A 702 36.59 50.29 -11.36
N ARG A 703 37.66 49.89 -12.04
CA ARG A 703 37.79 50.00 -13.51
C ARG A 703 36.73 49.21 -14.24
N GLU A 704 36.42 48.03 -13.76
CA GLU A 704 35.37 47.17 -14.36
C GLU A 704 33.96 47.75 -14.15
N LEU A 705 33.70 48.29 -12.96
CA LEU A 705 32.44 48.98 -12.65
C LEU A 705 32.25 50.29 -13.41
N GLU A 706 33.35 51.00 -13.73
CA GLU A 706 33.31 52.19 -14.60
C GLU A 706 33.01 51.82 -16.06
N ASN A 707 33.56 50.71 -16.56
CA ASN A 707 33.30 50.20 -17.89
C ASN A 707 31.90 49.54 -18.03
N ASN A 708 31.34 49.04 -16.94
CA ASN A 708 30.04 48.32 -16.88
C ASN A 708 29.18 48.82 -15.69
N PRO A 709 28.57 50.03 -15.77
CA PRO A 709 27.82 50.61 -14.65
C PRO A 709 26.63 49.78 -14.15
N GLY A 710 26.14 48.84 -14.96
CA GLY A 710 25.04 47.95 -14.62
C GLY A 710 25.36 46.86 -13.57
N LEU A 711 26.66 46.63 -13.29
CA LEU A 711 27.11 45.66 -12.28
C LEU A 711 27.07 46.20 -10.82
N LYS A 712 26.70 47.47 -10.65
CA LYS A 712 26.51 48.09 -9.31
C LYS A 712 25.14 47.85 -8.68
N LYS A 713 24.25 47.10 -9.33
CA LYS A 713 22.88 46.80 -8.80
C LYS A 713 22.85 45.54 -7.99
#